data_b7381d901e83a4cf45e37bc9db6bb018
#
_entry.id   b7381d901e83a4cf45e37bc9db6bb018
#
_cell.length_a   1.000
_cell.length_b   1.000
_cell.length_c   1.000
_cell.angle_alpha   90.00
_cell.angle_beta   90.00
_cell.angle_gamma   90.00
#
_symmetry.space_group_name_H-M   'P 1'
#
loop_
_entity.id
_entity.type
_entity.pdbx_description
1 polymer ?
#
loop_
_entity_poly.entity_id
_entity_poly.type
_entity_poly.pdbx_seq_one_letter_code
_entity_poly.pdbx_strand_id
1 'polypeptide(L)'
;MMSKCSSHNSLYALILLAQYHNITVNAETIRHQYNTHTQYFGVTEWLLAAKSIGLKAKYVEKNFSRLSIISLPALIWRDDGKHYILSRVTKDSSRYLVYDPEQHQSLTFSRDEFEKLYQGKVILVTSRATVVGELAKFDFSWFIPSVVKYRRILLEVLTVSAFIQFLALITPLFFQVVMDKVLVHRGFSTLNVITIAFIIVILFEVILTGARTYIFSHTTSRIDVELGAKLFRHLLALPVSYFENRRVGETVARVRELEQIRNFLTGQALTSVLDLFFSVLFFCVMWYYSPQLTLVILLSLPCYVIWSLFISPLLRRRLDDKFLRNAENQAFLVETVTAINTIKSMAVSPQMIATWDKQLAGYVASSFRVNLVAMTGQQGIQLIQKSVMVISLWMGAHLVISGEISIGQLIAFNMLAGQVIAPVIRLAHLWQDFQQVGISVERLGDVLNTPVEKKSGRNILPEIQGDIEFKNVRFRYSSDGNVILNNINLYISKGDVIGIVGRSGSGKSTLTKLLQRFYIPETGQILIDGHDLSLADPEWLRRQIGVVLQENILLNRSIIDNITLASPAVSMEQAIEAARLAGAHDFITELKEGYNTIVGEQGVGLSGGQRQRIAIARALVTNPRILILDEATSALDYESENIIMKNMSRICKNRTVIIIAHRLSTVKNANRIIVMDNGFISEDGTHKELISKKDSLYAYLYQLQA
;
A
#
# COMPACT_ATOMS: atom_id res chain seq x y z
N MET A 1 47.56 -20.21 2.57
CA MET A 1 47.14 -18.80 2.45
C MET A 1 46.19 -18.55 1.29
N MET A 2 45.93 -19.49 0.39
CA MET A 2 45.05 -19.33 -0.79
C MET A 2 43.54 -19.56 -0.54
N SER A 3 43.10 -20.05 0.63
CA SER A 3 41.70 -20.41 0.87
C SER A 3 40.82 -19.30 1.48
N LYS A 4 41.42 -18.19 1.89
CA LYS A 4 40.64 -17.07 2.49
C LYS A 4 40.06 -16.07 1.48
N CYS A 5 40.54 -16.02 0.23
CA CYS A 5 40.07 -15.05 -0.79
C CYS A 5 38.73 -15.45 -1.46
N SER A 6 38.43 -16.75 -1.63
CA SER A 6 37.28 -17.17 -2.46
C SER A 6 35.92 -16.93 -1.82
N SER A 7 35.79 -16.97 -0.49
CA SER A 7 34.52 -16.74 0.18
C SER A 7 34.08 -15.26 0.14
N HIS A 8 35.03 -14.33 0.04
CA HIS A 8 34.75 -12.91 -0.04
C HIS A 8 34.21 -12.50 -1.42
N ASN A 9 34.70 -13.12 -2.49
CA ASN A 9 34.37 -12.75 -3.86
C ASN A 9 32.91 -13.12 -4.23
N SER A 10 32.44 -14.32 -3.89
CA SER A 10 31.06 -14.74 -4.17
C SER A 10 30.01 -13.93 -3.37
N LEU A 11 30.31 -13.62 -2.12
CA LEU A 11 29.43 -12.79 -1.29
C LEU A 11 29.38 -11.34 -1.78
N TYR A 12 30.53 -10.80 -2.17
CA TYR A 12 30.62 -9.44 -2.70
C TYR A 12 29.88 -9.30 -4.04
N ALA A 13 30.00 -10.31 -4.91
CA ALA A 13 29.20 -10.39 -6.14
C ALA A 13 27.70 -10.40 -5.88
N LEU A 14 27.24 -11.09 -4.81
CA LEU A 14 25.84 -11.06 -4.40
C LEU A 14 25.38 -9.67 -3.97
N ILE A 15 26.20 -8.96 -3.20
CA ILE A 15 25.89 -7.60 -2.73
C ILE A 15 25.80 -6.63 -3.90
N LEU A 16 26.74 -6.68 -4.83
CA LEU A 16 26.73 -5.84 -6.03
C LEU A 16 25.49 -6.09 -6.90
N LEU A 17 25.13 -7.37 -7.10
CA LEU A 17 23.92 -7.73 -7.84
C LEU A 17 22.64 -7.29 -7.09
N ALA A 18 22.62 -7.35 -5.75
CA ALA A 18 21.53 -6.81 -4.95
C ALA A 18 21.42 -5.29 -5.07
N GLN A 19 22.54 -4.56 -5.00
CA GLN A 19 22.59 -3.10 -5.21
C GLN A 19 22.13 -2.69 -6.60
N TYR A 20 22.55 -3.43 -7.64
CA TYR A 20 22.07 -3.21 -9.01
C TYR A 20 20.54 -3.31 -9.11
N HIS A 21 19.93 -4.17 -8.30
CA HIS A 21 18.49 -4.32 -8.21
C HIS A 21 17.83 -3.43 -7.12
N ASN A 22 18.51 -2.38 -6.65
CA ASN A 22 18.06 -1.45 -5.60
C ASN A 22 17.67 -2.16 -4.28
N ILE A 23 18.35 -3.25 -3.95
CA ILE A 23 18.18 -3.98 -2.69
C ILE A 23 19.40 -3.68 -1.82
N THR A 24 19.19 -2.95 -0.72
CA THR A 24 20.25 -2.72 0.28
C THR A 24 20.44 -3.98 1.12
N VAL A 25 21.68 -4.48 1.15
CA VAL A 25 22.02 -5.72 1.84
C VAL A 25 23.29 -5.53 2.64
N ASN A 26 23.30 -5.96 3.90
CA ASN A 26 24.48 -5.95 4.74
C ASN A 26 25.25 -7.28 4.58
N ALA A 27 26.53 -7.18 4.23
CA ALA A 27 27.42 -8.34 4.05
C ALA A 27 27.54 -9.22 5.31
N GLU A 28 27.63 -8.56 6.47
CA GLU A 28 27.79 -9.22 7.76
C GLU A 28 26.55 -10.05 8.14
N THR A 29 25.36 -9.53 7.82
CA THR A 29 24.09 -10.22 8.06
C THR A 29 24.00 -11.51 7.24
N ILE A 30 24.37 -11.47 5.93
CA ILE A 30 24.37 -12.66 5.08
C ILE A 30 25.41 -13.66 5.56
N ARG A 31 26.59 -13.17 5.93
CA ARG A 31 27.67 -14.02 6.45
C ARG A 31 27.23 -14.74 7.70
N HIS A 32 26.62 -14.07 8.66
CA HIS A 32 26.15 -14.65 9.91
C HIS A 32 25.00 -15.65 9.71
N GLN A 33 24.10 -15.37 8.77
CA GLN A 33 22.91 -16.20 8.52
C GLN A 33 23.23 -17.49 7.76
N TYR A 34 24.25 -17.50 6.88
CA TYR A 34 24.55 -18.62 5.97
C TYR A 34 25.93 -19.23 6.15
N ASN A 35 26.74 -18.72 7.08
CA ASN A 35 28.10 -19.20 7.31
C ASN A 35 28.13 -20.29 8.39
N THR A 36 27.46 -21.38 8.15
CA THR A 36 27.57 -22.58 8.98
C THR A 36 28.89 -23.32 8.70
N HIS A 37 29.89 -23.08 9.55
CA HIS A 37 31.10 -23.94 9.74
C HIS A 37 31.97 -24.32 8.54
N THR A 38 31.65 -23.98 7.31
CA THR A 38 32.50 -24.23 6.12
C THR A 38 33.04 -22.91 5.56
N GLN A 39 34.34 -22.91 5.25
CA GLN A 39 35.05 -21.70 4.75
C GLN A 39 34.66 -21.29 3.33
N TYR A 40 33.68 -21.90 2.69
CA TYR A 40 33.29 -21.65 1.30
C TYR A 40 31.82 -21.34 1.18
N PHE A 41 31.53 -20.21 0.50
CA PHE A 41 30.18 -19.81 0.11
C PHE A 41 29.87 -20.44 -1.26
N GLY A 42 29.23 -21.60 -1.24
CA GLY A 42 28.98 -22.42 -2.44
C GLY A 42 27.77 -21.94 -3.25
N VAL A 43 27.47 -22.60 -4.36
CA VAL A 43 26.31 -22.27 -5.22
C VAL A 43 25.01 -22.37 -4.44
N THR A 44 24.85 -23.38 -3.60
CA THR A 44 23.62 -23.62 -2.83
C THR A 44 23.38 -22.53 -1.81
N GLU A 45 24.41 -22.17 -1.03
CA GLU A 45 24.36 -21.09 -0.05
C GLU A 45 24.12 -19.74 -0.73
N TRP A 46 24.77 -19.52 -1.89
CA TRP A 46 24.59 -18.32 -2.70
C TRP A 46 23.13 -18.17 -3.20
N LEU A 47 22.52 -19.26 -3.71
CA LEU A 47 21.13 -19.27 -4.16
C LEU A 47 20.14 -19.05 -3.01
N LEU A 48 20.41 -19.65 -1.84
CA LEU A 48 19.60 -19.45 -0.64
C LEU A 48 19.70 -18.00 -0.12
N ALA A 49 20.92 -17.45 -0.08
CA ALA A 49 21.15 -16.06 0.30
C ALA A 49 20.49 -15.09 -0.69
N ALA A 50 20.62 -15.32 -1.99
CA ALA A 50 19.92 -14.54 -3.01
C ALA A 50 18.39 -14.56 -2.80
N LYS A 51 17.84 -15.73 -2.52
CA LYS A 51 16.39 -15.89 -2.26
C LYS A 51 15.94 -15.15 -1.00
N SER A 52 16.75 -15.16 0.08
CA SER A 52 16.39 -14.48 1.35
C SER A 52 16.37 -12.95 1.21
N ILE A 53 17.24 -12.38 0.38
CA ILE A 53 17.27 -10.95 0.10
C ILE A 53 16.29 -10.50 -0.98
N GLY A 54 15.49 -11.43 -1.53
CA GLY A 54 14.44 -11.11 -2.51
C GLY A 54 14.89 -11.17 -3.97
N LEU A 55 16.09 -11.70 -4.25
CA LEU A 55 16.52 -12.03 -5.61
C LEU A 55 15.99 -13.40 -6.04
N LYS A 56 15.58 -13.51 -7.31
CA LYS A 56 15.37 -14.79 -7.98
C LYS A 56 16.67 -15.16 -8.67
N ALA A 57 17.33 -16.18 -8.18
CA ALA A 57 18.55 -16.68 -8.77
C ALA A 57 18.34 -18.12 -9.25
N LYS A 58 18.85 -18.41 -10.45
CA LYS A 58 18.79 -19.75 -11.04
C LYS A 58 20.17 -20.11 -11.58
N TYR A 59 20.75 -21.19 -11.07
CA TYR A 59 21.95 -21.79 -11.65
C TYR A 59 21.58 -22.54 -12.93
N VAL A 60 22.29 -22.26 -14.01
CA VAL A 60 22.04 -22.85 -15.34
C VAL A 60 23.38 -23.10 -16.03
N GLU A 61 23.51 -24.26 -16.63
CA GLU A 61 24.60 -24.55 -17.54
C GLU A 61 24.20 -24.15 -18.96
N LYS A 62 24.97 -23.26 -19.61
CA LYS A 62 24.69 -22.78 -20.95
C LYS A 62 25.93 -22.75 -21.81
N ASN A 63 25.74 -23.12 -23.09
CA ASN A 63 26.79 -22.98 -24.08
C ASN A 63 27.12 -21.52 -24.36
N PHE A 64 28.36 -21.21 -24.70
CA PHE A 64 28.86 -19.86 -24.95
C PHE A 64 28.01 -19.09 -25.98
N SER A 65 27.57 -19.75 -27.05
CA SER A 65 26.76 -19.14 -28.12
C SER A 65 25.40 -18.60 -27.63
N ARG A 66 24.90 -19.01 -26.47
CA ARG A 66 23.62 -18.57 -25.92
C ARG A 66 23.74 -17.48 -24.84
N LEU A 67 24.95 -16.98 -24.57
CA LEU A 67 25.16 -15.92 -23.57
C LEU A 67 24.62 -14.56 -24.03
N SER A 68 24.50 -14.32 -25.34
CA SER A 68 23.93 -13.09 -25.88
C SER A 68 22.41 -12.95 -25.64
N ILE A 69 21.72 -14.04 -25.27
CA ILE A 69 20.25 -14.11 -25.14
C ILE A 69 19.83 -14.18 -23.65
N ILE A 70 20.77 -14.16 -22.71
CA ILE A 70 20.45 -14.23 -21.27
C ILE A 70 20.12 -12.84 -20.70
N SER A 71 19.32 -12.82 -19.64
CA SER A 71 19.07 -11.60 -18.87
C SER A 71 20.36 -11.16 -18.14
N LEU A 72 20.76 -9.92 -18.36
CA LEU A 72 21.92 -9.29 -17.73
C LEU A 72 21.47 -8.30 -16.63
N PRO A 73 22.25 -8.11 -15.57
CA PRO A 73 23.53 -8.76 -15.26
C PRO A 73 23.41 -10.21 -14.79
N ALA A 74 24.40 -11.02 -15.12
CA ALA A 74 24.45 -12.44 -14.72
C ALA A 74 25.81 -12.74 -14.07
N LEU A 75 25.81 -13.65 -13.06
CA LEU A 75 27.04 -14.07 -12.41
C LEU A 75 27.64 -15.30 -13.14
N ILE A 76 28.86 -15.16 -13.61
CA ILE A 76 29.64 -16.27 -14.17
C ILE A 76 30.30 -17.00 -13.01
N TRP A 77 29.92 -18.27 -12.83
CA TRP A 77 30.43 -19.10 -11.78
C TRP A 77 31.63 -19.94 -12.31
N ARG A 78 32.74 -19.92 -11.56
CA ARG A 78 33.94 -20.69 -11.88
C ARG A 78 34.31 -21.55 -10.68
N ASP A 79 34.85 -22.75 -10.98
CA ASP A 79 35.27 -23.72 -9.97
C ASP A 79 36.58 -23.34 -9.27
N ASP A 80 37.35 -22.40 -9.85
CA ASP A 80 38.58 -21.85 -9.26
C ASP A 80 38.33 -20.76 -8.18
N GLY A 81 37.06 -20.49 -7.86
CA GLY A 81 36.65 -19.49 -6.87
C GLY A 81 36.65 -18.05 -7.37
N LYS A 82 37.03 -17.78 -8.61
CA LYS A 82 36.95 -16.45 -9.23
C LYS A 82 35.63 -16.31 -9.95
N HIS A 83 34.79 -15.43 -9.47
CA HIS A 83 33.45 -15.17 -10.03
C HIS A 83 33.43 -13.81 -10.69
N TYR A 84 32.76 -13.71 -11.83
CA TYR A 84 32.67 -12.47 -12.61
C TYR A 84 31.21 -12.09 -12.85
N ILE A 85 30.90 -10.80 -12.85
CA ILE A 85 29.57 -10.29 -13.19
C ILE A 85 29.57 -9.84 -14.65
N LEU A 86 28.86 -10.57 -15.52
CA LEU A 86 28.65 -10.17 -16.91
C LEU A 86 27.59 -9.07 -16.94
N SER A 87 28.03 -7.84 -17.20
CA SER A 87 27.17 -6.64 -17.14
C SER A 87 26.54 -6.30 -18.48
N ARG A 88 27.27 -6.47 -19.58
CA ARG A 88 26.78 -6.15 -20.93
C ARG A 88 27.47 -6.97 -22.01
N VAL A 89 26.73 -7.30 -23.07
CA VAL A 89 27.23 -7.89 -24.32
C VAL A 89 26.88 -6.95 -25.45
N THR A 90 27.82 -6.68 -26.37
CA THR A 90 27.55 -5.86 -27.55
C THR A 90 26.58 -6.61 -28.48
N LYS A 91 25.78 -5.86 -29.26
CA LYS A 91 24.80 -6.43 -30.20
C LYS A 91 25.42 -7.44 -31.17
N ASP A 92 26.65 -7.21 -31.56
CA ASP A 92 27.42 -8.06 -32.50
C ASP A 92 28.13 -9.22 -31.77
N SER A 93 27.92 -9.40 -30.48
CA SER A 93 28.59 -10.41 -29.64
C SER A 93 30.12 -10.43 -29.77
N SER A 94 30.73 -9.29 -30.13
CA SER A 94 32.16 -9.15 -30.31
C SER A 94 32.91 -8.79 -29.03
N ARG A 95 32.25 -8.11 -28.07
CA ARG A 95 32.85 -7.67 -26.81
C ARG A 95 31.92 -7.96 -25.63
N TYR A 96 32.54 -8.38 -24.51
CA TYR A 96 31.86 -8.73 -23.26
C TYR A 96 32.38 -7.78 -22.16
N LEU A 97 31.49 -6.99 -21.57
CA LEU A 97 31.80 -6.15 -20.42
C LEU A 97 31.55 -6.94 -19.15
N VAL A 98 32.61 -7.18 -18.41
CA VAL A 98 32.63 -8.03 -17.22
C VAL A 98 33.17 -7.23 -16.05
N TYR A 99 32.52 -7.28 -14.91
CA TYR A 99 33.03 -6.69 -13.68
C TYR A 99 33.69 -7.76 -12.82
N ASP A 100 34.93 -7.49 -12.40
CA ASP A 100 35.68 -8.32 -11.47
C ASP A 100 35.44 -7.82 -10.03
N PRO A 101 34.72 -8.59 -9.19
CA PRO A 101 34.44 -8.20 -7.82
C PRO A 101 35.68 -8.18 -6.92
N GLU A 102 36.75 -8.91 -7.27
CA GLU A 102 37.99 -8.99 -6.49
C GLU A 102 38.89 -7.78 -6.72
N GLN A 103 39.00 -7.35 -7.98
CA GLN A 103 39.83 -6.20 -8.36
C GLN A 103 39.06 -4.87 -8.40
N HIS A 104 37.73 -4.91 -8.20
CA HIS A 104 36.84 -3.74 -8.31
C HIS A 104 36.96 -3.01 -9.66
N GLN A 105 37.19 -3.74 -10.75
CA GLN A 105 37.41 -3.18 -12.07
C GLN A 105 36.45 -3.75 -13.11
N SER A 106 36.08 -2.90 -14.07
CA SER A 106 35.36 -3.34 -15.27
C SER A 106 36.36 -3.71 -16.36
N LEU A 107 36.31 -4.93 -16.83
CA LEU A 107 37.18 -5.48 -17.86
C LEU A 107 36.35 -5.70 -19.13
N THR A 108 36.95 -5.40 -20.29
CA THR A 108 36.32 -5.69 -21.57
C THR A 108 37.12 -6.77 -22.26
N PHE A 109 36.47 -7.91 -22.47
CA PHE A 109 37.08 -9.06 -23.16
C PHE A 109 36.59 -9.14 -24.61
N SER A 110 37.49 -9.58 -25.51
CA SER A 110 37.13 -10.02 -26.85
C SER A 110 36.42 -11.39 -26.73
N ARG A 111 35.76 -11.80 -27.83
CA ARG A 111 35.02 -13.09 -27.86
C ARG A 111 35.91 -14.27 -27.49
N ASP A 112 37.11 -14.35 -28.11
CA ASP A 112 38.02 -15.47 -27.94
C ASP A 112 38.66 -15.54 -26.54
N GLU A 113 38.89 -14.37 -25.93
CA GLU A 113 39.40 -14.26 -24.55
C GLU A 113 38.33 -14.67 -23.53
N PHE A 114 37.09 -14.24 -23.75
CA PHE A 114 35.98 -14.52 -22.86
C PHE A 114 35.56 -15.99 -22.95
N GLU A 115 35.62 -16.63 -24.14
CA GLU A 115 35.34 -18.04 -24.31
C GLU A 115 36.32 -18.94 -23.54
N LYS A 116 37.58 -18.56 -23.45
CA LYS A 116 38.61 -19.28 -22.62
C LYS A 116 38.34 -19.11 -21.12
N LEU A 117 37.69 -18.02 -20.73
CA LEU A 117 37.40 -17.68 -19.34
C LEU A 117 36.10 -18.33 -18.85
N TYR A 118 35.20 -18.67 -19.76
CA TYR A 118 33.87 -19.17 -19.49
C TYR A 118 33.87 -20.70 -19.35
N GLN A 119 33.36 -21.21 -18.21
CA GLN A 119 33.30 -22.64 -17.90
C GLN A 119 31.92 -23.28 -18.10
N GLY A 120 30.99 -22.58 -18.76
CA GLY A 120 29.64 -23.08 -19.00
C GLY A 120 28.64 -22.82 -17.87
N LYS A 121 29.09 -22.32 -16.72
CA LYS A 121 28.26 -22.17 -15.51
C LYS A 121 27.86 -20.70 -15.29
N VAL A 122 26.56 -20.42 -15.23
CA VAL A 122 26.00 -19.07 -15.05
C VAL A 122 24.90 -19.08 -14.00
N ILE A 123 24.90 -18.10 -13.11
CA ILE A 123 23.75 -17.80 -12.25
C ILE A 123 23.02 -16.59 -12.83
N LEU A 124 21.84 -16.86 -13.35
CA LEU A 124 20.92 -15.81 -13.80
C LEU A 124 20.28 -15.19 -12.58
N VAL A 125 20.38 -13.85 -12.46
CA VAL A 125 19.84 -13.12 -11.33
C VAL A 125 18.80 -12.13 -11.84
N THR A 126 17.63 -12.21 -11.24
CA THR A 126 16.55 -11.25 -11.48
C THR A 126 15.99 -10.85 -10.14
N SER A 127 15.69 -9.56 -9.95
CA SER A 127 15.01 -9.16 -8.73
C SER A 127 13.60 -9.76 -8.73
N ARG A 128 13.17 -10.27 -7.58
CA ARG A 128 11.73 -10.54 -7.39
C ARG A 128 10.90 -9.27 -7.63
N ALA A 129 11.47 -8.10 -7.35
CA ALA A 129 10.85 -6.82 -7.65
C ALA A 129 10.79 -6.52 -9.17
N THR A 130 11.73 -7.01 -10.02
CA THR A 130 11.68 -6.82 -11.48
C THR A 130 10.84 -7.88 -12.20
N VAL A 131 10.86 -9.13 -11.76
CA VAL A 131 10.06 -10.21 -12.39
C VAL A 131 8.65 -10.30 -11.78
N VAL A 132 8.51 -9.97 -10.50
CA VAL A 132 7.21 -9.79 -9.83
C VAL A 132 6.73 -8.34 -10.01
N GLY A 133 7.58 -7.37 -10.28
CA GLY A 133 7.23 -5.98 -10.52
C GLY A 133 6.72 -5.67 -11.93
N GLU A 134 7.10 -6.45 -12.95
CA GLU A 134 6.46 -6.43 -14.27
C GLU A 134 5.30 -7.43 -14.40
N LEU A 135 5.29 -8.52 -13.59
CA LEU A 135 4.23 -9.55 -13.56
C LEU A 135 3.35 -9.51 -12.30
N ALA A 136 3.69 -8.71 -11.29
CA ALA A 136 2.87 -8.47 -10.10
C ALA A 136 2.78 -6.99 -9.75
N LYS A 137 2.67 -6.14 -10.76
CA LYS A 137 1.94 -4.89 -10.56
C LYS A 137 0.59 -5.29 -9.99
N PHE A 138 0.20 -4.67 -8.86
CA PHE A 138 -1.14 -4.79 -8.36
C PHE A 138 -2.08 -4.58 -9.56
N ASP A 139 -2.80 -5.64 -9.91
CA ASP A 139 -3.69 -5.73 -11.04
C ASP A 139 -5.01 -6.33 -10.55
N PHE A 140 -6.00 -6.36 -11.38
CA PHE A 140 -7.29 -7.04 -11.12
C PHE A 140 -7.13 -8.47 -10.58
N SER A 141 -6.01 -9.14 -10.88
CA SER A 141 -5.68 -10.46 -10.34
C SER A 141 -5.67 -10.56 -8.80
N TRP A 142 -5.44 -9.44 -8.09
CA TRP A 142 -5.47 -9.38 -6.62
C TRP A 142 -6.88 -9.62 -6.05
N PHE A 143 -7.91 -9.28 -6.83
CA PHE A 143 -9.31 -9.46 -6.45
C PHE A 143 -9.82 -10.87 -6.75
N ILE A 144 -9.21 -11.59 -7.72
CA ILE A 144 -9.64 -12.90 -8.20
C ILE A 144 -9.77 -13.92 -7.06
N PRO A 145 -8.81 -14.10 -6.12
CA PRO A 145 -8.93 -15.09 -5.05
C PRO A 145 -10.16 -14.85 -4.16
N SER A 146 -10.49 -13.58 -3.89
CA SER A 146 -11.65 -13.21 -3.06
C SER A 146 -12.96 -13.46 -3.81
N VAL A 147 -13.00 -13.25 -5.13
CA VAL A 147 -14.16 -13.54 -5.98
C VAL A 147 -14.35 -15.06 -6.14
N VAL A 148 -13.28 -15.79 -6.44
CA VAL A 148 -13.30 -17.27 -6.62
C VAL A 148 -13.75 -18.00 -5.36
N LYS A 149 -13.47 -17.47 -4.18
CA LYS A 149 -13.95 -18.01 -2.90
C LYS A 149 -15.47 -18.13 -2.87
N TYR A 150 -16.19 -17.21 -3.49
CA TYR A 150 -17.66 -17.15 -3.55
C TYR A 150 -18.25 -17.73 -4.84
N ARG A 151 -17.48 -18.52 -5.60
CA ARG A 151 -17.87 -19.07 -6.92
C ARG A 151 -19.22 -19.83 -6.91
N ARG A 152 -19.56 -20.52 -5.81
CA ARG A 152 -20.84 -21.25 -5.70
C ARG A 152 -22.02 -20.30 -5.71
N ILE A 153 -21.97 -19.25 -4.91
CA ILE A 153 -23.03 -18.24 -4.84
C ILE A 153 -23.13 -17.46 -6.17
N LEU A 154 -21.98 -17.14 -6.80
CA LEU A 154 -21.98 -16.52 -8.12
C LEU A 154 -22.61 -17.42 -9.19
N LEU A 155 -22.43 -18.73 -9.08
CA LEU A 155 -23.08 -19.71 -9.97
C LEU A 155 -24.59 -19.77 -9.73
N GLU A 156 -25.06 -19.67 -8.49
CA GLU A 156 -26.49 -19.55 -8.14
C GLU A 156 -27.09 -18.27 -8.75
N VAL A 157 -26.41 -17.13 -8.62
CA VAL A 157 -26.79 -15.86 -9.24
C VAL A 157 -26.88 -16.01 -10.78
N LEU A 158 -25.92 -16.69 -11.39
CA LEU A 158 -25.92 -16.98 -12.82
C LEU A 158 -27.12 -17.82 -13.24
N THR A 159 -27.44 -18.87 -12.47
CA THR A 159 -28.59 -19.74 -12.73
C THR A 159 -29.90 -18.97 -12.63
N VAL A 160 -30.06 -18.17 -11.56
CA VAL A 160 -31.26 -17.32 -11.39
C VAL A 160 -31.35 -16.29 -12.53
N SER A 161 -30.22 -15.70 -12.97
CA SER A 161 -30.19 -14.78 -14.10
C SER A 161 -30.65 -15.46 -15.40
N ALA A 162 -30.23 -16.70 -15.64
CA ALA A 162 -30.70 -17.47 -16.80
C ALA A 162 -32.22 -17.64 -16.79
N PHE A 163 -32.78 -17.98 -15.64
CA PHE A 163 -34.25 -18.10 -15.46
C PHE A 163 -34.97 -16.77 -15.71
N ILE A 164 -34.47 -15.66 -15.17
CA ILE A 164 -35.02 -14.32 -15.38
C ILE A 164 -35.01 -13.98 -16.88
N GLN A 165 -33.93 -14.24 -17.58
CA GLN A 165 -33.83 -13.98 -19.03
C GLN A 165 -34.79 -14.86 -19.85
N PHE A 166 -35.00 -16.09 -19.41
CA PHE A 166 -36.03 -16.97 -20.03
C PHE A 166 -37.43 -16.44 -19.81
N LEU A 167 -37.78 -15.99 -18.59
CA LEU A 167 -39.05 -15.34 -18.31
C LEU A 167 -39.26 -14.04 -19.09
N ALA A 168 -38.20 -13.27 -19.30
CA ALA A 168 -38.25 -12.03 -20.06
C ALA A 168 -38.65 -12.25 -21.55
N LEU A 169 -38.46 -13.45 -22.11
CA LEU A 169 -38.97 -13.82 -23.43
C LEU A 169 -40.49 -13.89 -23.51
N ILE A 170 -41.15 -14.21 -22.37
CA ILE A 170 -42.61 -14.38 -22.34
C ILE A 170 -43.34 -13.07 -22.61
N THR A 171 -42.78 -11.94 -22.19
CA THR A 171 -43.37 -10.61 -22.40
C THR A 171 -43.59 -10.27 -23.88
N PRO A 172 -42.58 -10.32 -24.77
CA PRO A 172 -42.80 -10.13 -26.22
C PRO A 172 -43.78 -11.13 -26.84
N LEU A 173 -43.72 -12.40 -26.45
CA LEU A 173 -44.62 -13.43 -26.92
C LEU A 173 -46.07 -13.18 -26.53
N PHE A 174 -46.31 -12.70 -25.29
CA PHE A 174 -47.61 -12.30 -24.83
C PHE A 174 -48.20 -11.20 -25.73
N PHE A 175 -47.45 -10.13 -26.00
CA PHE A 175 -47.88 -9.07 -26.91
C PHE A 175 -48.16 -9.58 -28.31
N GLN A 176 -47.34 -10.46 -28.85
CA GLN A 176 -47.57 -11.09 -30.16
C GLN A 176 -48.92 -11.84 -30.17
N VAL A 177 -49.18 -12.73 -29.20
CA VAL A 177 -50.40 -13.52 -29.14
C VAL A 177 -51.63 -12.62 -28.99
N VAL A 178 -51.55 -11.58 -28.18
CA VAL A 178 -52.65 -10.61 -28.03
C VAL A 178 -52.95 -9.91 -29.34
N MET A 179 -51.94 -9.42 -30.07
CA MET A 179 -52.12 -8.68 -31.31
C MET A 179 -52.59 -9.56 -32.44
N ASP A 180 -52.00 -10.76 -32.62
CA ASP A 180 -52.27 -11.61 -33.80
C ASP A 180 -53.50 -12.52 -33.63
N LYS A 181 -53.84 -12.93 -32.40
CA LYS A 181 -54.93 -13.87 -32.16
C LYS A 181 -56.10 -13.24 -31.42
N VAL A 182 -55.85 -12.57 -30.29
CA VAL A 182 -56.93 -12.08 -29.46
C VAL A 182 -57.67 -10.91 -30.11
N LEU A 183 -56.93 -9.91 -30.59
CA LEU A 183 -57.55 -8.74 -31.24
C LEU A 183 -58.23 -9.09 -32.54
N VAL A 184 -57.61 -9.92 -33.40
CA VAL A 184 -58.13 -10.32 -34.72
C VAL A 184 -59.41 -11.16 -34.55
N HIS A 185 -59.48 -12.11 -33.58
CA HIS A 185 -60.59 -13.02 -33.41
C HIS A 185 -61.56 -12.61 -32.28
N ARG A 186 -61.36 -11.43 -31.66
CA ARG A 186 -62.19 -10.93 -30.53
C ARG A 186 -62.31 -11.91 -29.38
N GLY A 187 -61.23 -12.67 -29.06
CA GLY A 187 -61.25 -13.78 -28.12
C GLY A 187 -61.10 -13.34 -26.65
N PHE A 188 -62.16 -12.77 -26.05
CA PHE A 188 -62.11 -12.25 -24.66
C PHE A 188 -61.81 -13.31 -23.64
N SER A 189 -62.28 -14.56 -23.77
CA SER A 189 -61.96 -15.64 -22.87
C SER A 189 -60.45 -16.00 -22.87
N THR A 190 -59.88 -16.07 -24.05
CA THR A 190 -58.44 -16.29 -24.25
C THR A 190 -57.61 -15.14 -23.65
N LEU A 191 -58.07 -13.90 -23.82
CA LEU A 191 -57.41 -12.73 -23.24
C LEU A 191 -57.30 -12.83 -21.72
N ASN A 192 -58.43 -13.15 -21.05
CA ASN A 192 -58.46 -13.26 -19.59
C ASN A 192 -57.50 -14.35 -19.07
N VAL A 193 -57.48 -15.51 -19.69
CA VAL A 193 -56.61 -16.63 -19.29
C VAL A 193 -55.10 -16.25 -19.47
N ILE A 194 -54.77 -15.69 -20.62
CA ILE A 194 -53.37 -15.31 -20.93
C ILE A 194 -52.93 -14.18 -20.00
N THR A 195 -53.80 -13.21 -19.68
CA THR A 195 -53.48 -12.10 -18.79
C THR A 195 -53.25 -12.59 -17.36
N ILE A 196 -54.06 -13.52 -16.83
CA ILE A 196 -53.80 -14.10 -15.51
C ILE A 196 -52.48 -14.86 -15.48
N ALA A 197 -52.18 -15.68 -16.51
CA ALA A 197 -50.90 -16.38 -16.64
C ALA A 197 -49.74 -15.42 -16.68
N PHE A 198 -49.87 -14.32 -17.43
CA PHE A 198 -48.81 -13.29 -17.54
C PHE A 198 -48.57 -12.53 -16.23
N ILE A 199 -49.63 -12.23 -15.46
CA ILE A 199 -49.50 -11.63 -14.12
C ILE A 199 -48.67 -12.54 -13.19
N ILE A 200 -48.92 -13.86 -13.24
CA ILE A 200 -48.16 -14.84 -12.46
C ILE A 200 -46.69 -14.84 -12.88
N VAL A 201 -46.40 -14.80 -14.19
CA VAL A 201 -45.01 -14.73 -14.70
C VAL A 201 -44.32 -13.48 -14.24
N ILE A 202 -44.95 -12.30 -14.36
CA ILE A 202 -44.38 -11.03 -13.87
C ILE A 202 -44.10 -11.11 -12.38
N LEU A 203 -45.01 -11.67 -11.58
CA LEU A 203 -44.81 -11.82 -10.14
C LEU A 203 -43.54 -12.66 -9.82
N PHE A 204 -43.37 -13.78 -10.53
CA PHE A 204 -42.19 -14.63 -10.42
C PHE A 204 -40.92 -13.90 -10.85
N GLU A 205 -40.98 -13.19 -11.96
CA GLU A 205 -39.83 -12.40 -12.46
C GLU A 205 -39.38 -11.36 -11.45
N VAL A 206 -40.32 -10.62 -10.84
CA VAL A 206 -40.03 -9.60 -9.82
C VAL A 206 -39.44 -10.24 -8.55
N ILE A 207 -39.98 -11.35 -8.09
CA ILE A 207 -39.50 -12.09 -6.90
C ILE A 207 -38.06 -12.59 -7.18
N LEU A 208 -37.83 -13.23 -8.33
CA LEU A 208 -36.50 -13.76 -8.68
C LEU A 208 -35.48 -12.64 -8.85
N THR A 209 -35.87 -11.51 -9.47
CA THR A 209 -34.99 -10.33 -9.61
C THR A 209 -34.65 -9.74 -8.24
N GLY A 210 -35.62 -9.64 -7.34
CA GLY A 210 -35.40 -9.23 -5.95
C GLY A 210 -34.46 -10.17 -5.20
N ALA A 211 -34.67 -11.48 -5.28
CA ALA A 211 -33.84 -12.51 -4.67
C ALA A 211 -32.41 -12.47 -5.24
N ARG A 212 -32.25 -12.37 -6.57
CA ARG A 212 -30.95 -12.23 -7.23
C ARG A 212 -30.21 -11.01 -6.71
N THR A 213 -30.86 -9.86 -6.65
CA THR A 213 -30.26 -8.61 -6.20
C THR A 213 -29.85 -8.70 -4.72
N TYR A 214 -30.68 -9.31 -3.88
CA TYR A 214 -30.37 -9.52 -2.48
C TYR A 214 -29.15 -10.42 -2.28
N ILE A 215 -29.12 -11.60 -2.91
CA ILE A 215 -28.01 -12.56 -2.82
C ILE A 215 -26.72 -11.92 -3.33
N PHE A 216 -26.81 -11.22 -4.43
CA PHE A 216 -25.65 -10.53 -5.03
C PHE A 216 -25.13 -9.43 -4.10
N SER A 217 -25.98 -8.53 -3.61
CA SER A 217 -25.63 -7.46 -2.67
C SER A 217 -25.01 -8.00 -1.38
N HIS A 218 -25.60 -9.05 -0.80
CA HIS A 218 -25.07 -9.68 0.40
C HIS A 218 -23.66 -10.29 0.16
N THR A 219 -23.45 -10.93 -0.99
CA THR A 219 -22.15 -11.54 -1.34
C THR A 219 -21.10 -10.47 -1.57
N THR A 220 -21.44 -9.40 -2.28
CA THR A 220 -20.53 -8.27 -2.55
C THR A 220 -20.14 -7.57 -1.26
N SER A 221 -21.05 -7.39 -0.31
CA SER A 221 -20.76 -6.83 1.01
C SER A 221 -19.74 -7.67 1.80
N ARG A 222 -19.79 -9.01 1.68
CA ARG A 222 -18.79 -9.90 2.30
C ARG A 222 -17.41 -9.77 1.65
N ILE A 223 -17.37 -9.67 0.33
CA ILE A 223 -16.11 -9.42 -0.43
C ILE A 223 -15.52 -8.10 0.01
N ASP A 224 -16.35 -7.08 0.18
CA ASP A 224 -15.94 -5.75 0.61
C ASP A 224 -15.24 -5.75 1.97
N VAL A 225 -15.84 -6.36 2.97
CA VAL A 225 -15.23 -6.51 4.31
C VAL A 225 -13.89 -7.24 4.22
N GLU A 226 -13.79 -8.29 3.40
CA GLU A 226 -12.55 -9.05 3.24
C GLU A 226 -11.44 -8.21 2.59
N LEU A 227 -11.78 -7.47 1.53
CA LEU A 227 -10.82 -6.62 0.81
C LEU A 227 -10.37 -5.43 1.67
N GLY A 228 -11.30 -4.77 2.34
CA GLY A 228 -10.99 -3.67 3.27
C GLY A 228 -10.08 -4.12 4.41
N ALA A 229 -10.36 -5.28 5.00
CA ALA A 229 -9.51 -5.85 6.05
C ALA A 229 -8.12 -6.27 5.55
N LYS A 230 -8.00 -6.76 4.31
CA LYS A 230 -6.71 -7.07 3.68
C LYS A 230 -5.89 -5.80 3.43
N LEU A 231 -6.52 -4.77 2.89
CA LEU A 231 -5.86 -3.49 2.63
C LEU A 231 -5.39 -2.83 3.93
N PHE A 232 -6.24 -2.78 4.95
CA PHE A 232 -5.88 -2.19 6.24
C PHE A 232 -4.72 -2.93 6.93
N ARG A 233 -4.73 -4.27 6.89
CA ARG A 233 -3.60 -5.08 7.38
C ARG A 233 -2.32 -4.82 6.61
N HIS A 234 -2.39 -4.67 5.28
CA HIS A 234 -1.23 -4.34 4.46
C HIS A 234 -0.71 -2.94 4.80
N LEU A 235 -1.60 -1.96 4.93
CA LEU A 235 -1.25 -0.58 5.28
C LEU A 235 -0.48 -0.53 6.61
N LEU A 236 -0.96 -1.22 7.65
CA LEU A 236 -0.28 -1.27 8.96
C LEU A 236 1.04 -2.05 8.93
N ALA A 237 1.24 -2.92 7.94
CA ALA A 237 2.48 -3.67 7.76
C ALA A 237 3.53 -2.91 6.93
N LEU A 238 3.21 -1.73 6.40
CA LEU A 238 4.16 -0.90 5.64
C LEU A 238 5.21 -0.29 6.57
N PRO A 239 6.46 -0.10 6.09
CA PRO A 239 7.51 0.54 6.87
C PRO A 239 7.19 2.02 7.14
N VAL A 240 7.70 2.54 8.25
CA VAL A 240 7.50 3.96 8.66
C VAL A 240 7.99 4.92 7.57
N SER A 241 9.05 4.57 6.86
CA SER A 241 9.59 5.36 5.73
C SER A 241 8.54 5.64 4.63
N TYR A 242 7.56 4.77 4.45
CA TYR A 242 6.46 5.00 3.51
C TYR A 242 5.62 6.21 3.92
N PHE A 243 5.33 6.33 5.23
CA PHE A 243 4.47 7.40 5.78
C PHE A 243 5.24 8.71 5.96
N GLU A 244 6.52 8.68 6.31
CA GLU A 244 7.35 9.88 6.49
C GLU A 244 7.60 10.62 5.16
N ASN A 245 7.65 9.89 4.05
CA ASN A 245 7.89 10.47 2.72
C ASN A 245 6.62 10.91 2.00
N ARG A 246 5.43 10.76 2.59
CA ARG A 246 4.14 11.02 1.95
C ARG A 246 3.19 11.78 2.85
N ARG A 247 2.37 12.62 2.26
CA ARG A 247 1.33 13.33 2.99
C ARG A 247 0.22 12.35 3.42
N VAL A 248 -0.27 12.50 4.64
CA VAL A 248 -1.37 11.65 5.18
C VAL A 248 -2.60 11.69 4.27
N GLY A 249 -2.95 12.87 3.75
CA GLY A 249 -4.08 13.05 2.83
C GLY A 249 -3.95 12.22 1.54
N GLU A 250 -2.75 12.08 0.98
CA GLU A 250 -2.51 11.24 -0.19
C GLU A 250 -2.74 9.76 0.11
N THR A 251 -2.27 9.29 1.27
CA THR A 251 -2.47 7.90 1.69
C THR A 251 -3.95 7.60 1.89
N VAL A 252 -4.70 8.49 2.53
CA VAL A 252 -6.16 8.36 2.72
C VAL A 252 -6.88 8.38 1.38
N ALA A 253 -6.50 9.28 0.45
CA ALA A 253 -7.10 9.35 -0.89
C ALA A 253 -6.89 8.03 -1.65
N ARG A 254 -5.68 7.44 -1.60
CA ARG A 254 -5.38 6.14 -2.22
C ARG A 254 -6.18 4.99 -1.62
N VAL A 255 -6.39 4.99 -0.31
CA VAL A 255 -7.24 3.99 0.36
C VAL A 255 -8.69 4.09 -0.12
N ARG A 256 -9.20 5.31 -0.36
CA ARG A 256 -10.55 5.53 -0.92
C ARG A 256 -10.70 5.01 -2.35
N GLU A 257 -9.62 4.90 -3.12
CA GLU A 257 -9.68 4.30 -4.46
C GLU A 257 -10.14 2.83 -4.42
N LEU A 258 -9.94 2.11 -3.31
CA LEU A 258 -10.51 0.77 -3.12
C LEU A 258 -12.04 0.79 -3.24
N GLU A 259 -12.69 1.84 -2.78
CA GLU A 259 -14.15 2.01 -2.88
C GLU A 259 -14.62 2.11 -4.34
N GLN A 260 -13.88 2.83 -5.18
CA GLN A 260 -14.17 2.94 -6.61
C GLN A 260 -14.03 1.57 -7.30
N ILE A 261 -12.94 0.86 -7.03
CA ILE A 261 -12.70 -0.49 -7.59
C ILE A 261 -13.79 -1.45 -7.12
N ARG A 262 -14.13 -1.40 -5.84
CA ARG A 262 -15.19 -2.20 -5.25
C ARG A 262 -16.53 -1.95 -5.94
N ASN A 263 -16.96 -0.69 -6.02
CA ASN A 263 -18.24 -0.31 -6.62
C ASN A 263 -18.35 -0.79 -8.07
N PHE A 264 -17.26 -0.81 -8.81
CA PHE A 264 -17.21 -1.38 -10.15
C PHE A 264 -17.37 -2.91 -10.13
N LEU A 265 -16.57 -3.62 -9.32
CA LEU A 265 -16.57 -5.09 -9.26
C LEU A 265 -17.89 -5.65 -8.71
N THR A 266 -18.50 -4.94 -7.76
CA THR A 266 -19.73 -5.35 -7.06
C THR A 266 -20.98 -4.66 -7.61
N GLY A 267 -20.82 -3.75 -8.56
CA GLY A 267 -21.89 -3.02 -9.20
C GLY A 267 -22.53 -3.77 -10.37
N GLN A 268 -23.10 -3.03 -11.29
CA GLN A 268 -23.81 -3.57 -12.44
C GLN A 268 -22.91 -4.25 -13.49
N ALA A 269 -21.58 -4.20 -13.35
CA ALA A 269 -20.64 -4.75 -14.32
C ALA A 269 -20.85 -6.25 -14.53
N LEU A 270 -20.87 -7.03 -13.45
CA LEU A 270 -21.03 -8.48 -13.53
C LEU A 270 -22.40 -8.87 -14.08
N THR A 271 -23.48 -8.23 -13.61
CA THR A 271 -24.84 -8.50 -14.11
C THR A 271 -25.00 -8.13 -15.57
N SER A 272 -24.38 -7.02 -16.02
CA SER A 272 -24.43 -6.62 -17.44
C SER A 272 -23.68 -7.58 -18.37
N VAL A 273 -22.56 -8.14 -17.91
CA VAL A 273 -21.83 -9.18 -18.65
C VAL A 273 -22.67 -10.45 -18.75
N LEU A 274 -23.37 -10.83 -17.68
CA LEU A 274 -24.30 -11.96 -17.68
C LEU A 274 -25.49 -11.71 -18.62
N ASP A 275 -26.10 -10.53 -18.56
CA ASP A 275 -27.21 -10.15 -19.44
C ASP A 275 -26.78 -10.17 -20.91
N LEU A 276 -25.55 -9.73 -21.22
CA LEU A 276 -25.01 -9.83 -22.58
C LEU A 276 -24.86 -11.28 -23.04
N PHE A 277 -24.32 -12.16 -22.18
CA PHE A 277 -24.17 -13.57 -22.50
C PHE A 277 -25.52 -14.21 -22.85
N PHE A 278 -26.55 -13.92 -22.07
CA PHE A 278 -27.90 -14.44 -22.33
C PHE A 278 -28.62 -13.72 -23.47
N SER A 279 -28.17 -12.55 -23.93
CA SER A 279 -28.78 -11.87 -25.10
C SER A 279 -28.66 -12.67 -26.39
N VAL A 280 -27.74 -13.66 -26.42
CA VAL A 280 -27.65 -14.62 -27.54
C VAL A 280 -28.97 -15.38 -27.73
N LEU A 281 -29.69 -15.71 -26.64
CA LEU A 281 -31.00 -16.34 -26.74
C LEU A 281 -32.02 -15.45 -27.47
N PHE A 282 -32.04 -14.15 -27.14
CA PHE A 282 -32.91 -13.20 -27.84
C PHE A 282 -32.55 -13.07 -29.31
N PHE A 283 -31.27 -13.08 -29.66
CA PHE A 283 -30.82 -13.08 -31.08
C PHE A 283 -31.34 -14.31 -31.84
N CYS A 284 -31.31 -15.50 -31.25
CA CYS A 284 -31.83 -16.71 -31.89
C CYS A 284 -33.35 -16.58 -32.18
N VAL A 285 -34.11 -16.05 -31.22
CA VAL A 285 -35.55 -15.83 -31.41
C VAL A 285 -35.82 -14.73 -32.45
N MET A 286 -35.06 -13.64 -32.44
CA MET A 286 -35.17 -12.58 -33.45
C MET A 286 -34.83 -13.07 -34.85
N TRP A 287 -33.80 -13.91 -35.00
CA TRP A 287 -33.43 -14.54 -36.28
C TRP A 287 -34.55 -15.41 -36.81
N TYR A 288 -35.25 -16.15 -35.95
CA TYR A 288 -36.40 -16.96 -36.32
C TYR A 288 -37.56 -16.10 -36.86
N TYR A 289 -37.79 -14.90 -36.28
CA TYR A 289 -38.85 -14.01 -36.74
C TYR A 289 -38.52 -13.35 -38.07
N SER A 290 -37.35 -12.74 -38.19
CA SER A 290 -36.89 -12.08 -39.41
C SER A 290 -35.38 -11.95 -39.47
N PRO A 291 -34.69 -12.70 -40.32
CA PRO A 291 -33.25 -12.55 -40.52
C PRO A 291 -32.86 -11.14 -41.00
N GLN A 292 -33.69 -10.50 -41.81
CA GLN A 292 -33.43 -9.17 -42.38
C GLN A 292 -33.40 -8.11 -41.26
N LEU A 293 -34.40 -8.10 -40.40
CA LEU A 293 -34.45 -7.15 -39.26
C LEU A 293 -33.38 -7.44 -38.25
N THR A 294 -33.04 -8.71 -38.01
CA THR A 294 -31.97 -9.11 -37.08
C THR A 294 -30.60 -8.62 -37.58
N LEU A 295 -30.39 -8.64 -38.91
CA LEU A 295 -29.16 -8.10 -39.53
C LEU A 295 -29.01 -6.60 -39.26
N VAL A 296 -30.10 -5.81 -39.28
CA VAL A 296 -30.07 -4.38 -38.95
C VAL A 296 -29.59 -4.17 -37.53
N ILE A 297 -30.12 -4.94 -36.57
CA ILE A 297 -29.70 -4.89 -35.19
C ILE A 297 -28.22 -5.29 -35.05
N LEU A 298 -27.81 -6.38 -35.72
CA LEU A 298 -26.42 -6.86 -35.66
C LEU A 298 -25.44 -5.83 -36.26
N LEU A 299 -25.79 -5.17 -37.36
CA LEU A 299 -24.98 -4.10 -37.96
C LEU A 299 -24.92 -2.83 -37.10
N SER A 300 -25.88 -2.60 -36.21
CA SER A 300 -25.86 -1.47 -35.30
C SER A 300 -24.82 -1.64 -34.15
N LEU A 301 -24.49 -2.88 -33.75
CA LEU A 301 -23.57 -3.14 -32.65
C LEU A 301 -22.18 -2.56 -32.85
N PRO A 302 -21.53 -2.73 -34.04
CA PRO A 302 -20.27 -2.05 -34.35
C PRO A 302 -20.36 -0.53 -34.21
N CYS A 303 -21.47 0.10 -34.58
CA CYS A 303 -21.65 1.54 -34.48
C CYS A 303 -21.56 2.02 -33.00
N TYR A 304 -22.15 1.29 -32.06
CA TYR A 304 -22.03 1.57 -30.61
C TYR A 304 -20.58 1.43 -30.14
N VAL A 305 -19.89 0.38 -30.58
CA VAL A 305 -18.49 0.14 -30.22
C VAL A 305 -17.58 1.25 -30.78
N ILE A 306 -17.70 1.58 -32.07
CA ILE A 306 -16.90 2.64 -32.70
C ILE A 306 -17.13 3.98 -32.01
N TRP A 307 -18.38 4.33 -31.73
CA TRP A 307 -18.71 5.57 -31.00
C TRP A 307 -18.09 5.61 -29.62
N SER A 308 -18.20 4.51 -28.87
CA SER A 308 -17.59 4.37 -27.54
C SER A 308 -16.07 4.50 -27.58
N LEU A 309 -15.41 3.84 -28.53
CA LEU A 309 -13.96 3.92 -28.73
C LEU A 309 -13.49 5.34 -29.10
N PHE A 310 -14.31 6.11 -29.84
CA PHE A 310 -14.02 7.49 -30.19
C PHE A 310 -14.10 8.44 -28.97
N ILE A 311 -15.11 8.28 -28.13
CA ILE A 311 -15.32 9.12 -26.93
C ILE A 311 -14.35 8.78 -25.80
N SER A 312 -13.97 7.51 -25.66
CA SER A 312 -13.19 6.99 -24.53
C SER A 312 -11.85 7.73 -24.28
N PRO A 313 -10.97 7.97 -25.29
CA PRO A 313 -9.69 8.65 -25.05
C PRO A 313 -9.87 10.12 -24.66
N LEU A 314 -10.90 10.78 -25.18
CA LEU A 314 -11.23 12.16 -24.84
C LEU A 314 -11.70 12.25 -23.38
N LEU A 315 -12.57 11.34 -22.98
CA LEU A 315 -13.08 11.26 -21.61
C LEU A 315 -11.96 11.00 -20.62
N ARG A 316 -11.06 10.05 -20.91
CA ARG A 316 -9.92 9.72 -20.06
C ARG A 316 -9.03 10.94 -19.78
N ARG A 317 -8.66 11.69 -20.82
CA ARG A 317 -7.85 12.92 -20.66
C ARG A 317 -8.54 13.94 -19.75
N ARG A 318 -9.85 14.10 -19.88
CA ARG A 318 -10.62 15.03 -19.05
C ARG A 318 -10.79 14.55 -17.60
N LEU A 319 -10.91 13.24 -17.39
CA LEU A 319 -10.95 12.64 -16.06
C LEU A 319 -9.61 12.84 -15.33
N ASP A 320 -8.48 12.68 -16.01
CA ASP A 320 -7.16 12.93 -15.43
C ASP A 320 -6.99 14.41 -15.01
N ASP A 321 -7.40 15.38 -15.85
CA ASP A 321 -7.37 16.82 -15.50
C ASP A 321 -8.27 17.13 -14.30
N LYS A 322 -9.50 16.60 -14.29
CA LYS A 322 -10.42 16.73 -13.16
C LYS A 322 -9.81 16.20 -11.86
N PHE A 323 -9.15 15.05 -11.95
CA PHE A 323 -8.55 14.42 -10.77
C PHE A 323 -7.42 15.25 -10.19
N LEU A 324 -6.49 15.74 -11.03
CA LEU A 324 -5.38 16.58 -10.58
C LEU A 324 -5.90 17.82 -9.83
N ARG A 325 -6.89 18.51 -10.41
CA ARG A 325 -7.50 19.68 -9.79
C ARG A 325 -8.25 19.36 -8.49
N ASN A 326 -8.90 18.20 -8.44
CA ASN A 326 -9.54 17.74 -7.20
C ASN A 326 -8.52 17.44 -6.09
N ALA A 327 -7.38 16.81 -6.46
CA ALA A 327 -6.31 16.53 -5.52
C ALA A 327 -5.67 17.82 -4.97
N GLU A 328 -5.42 18.82 -5.83
CA GLU A 328 -4.92 20.13 -5.42
C GLU A 328 -5.92 20.84 -4.47
N ASN A 329 -7.20 20.82 -4.82
CA ASN A 329 -8.25 21.43 -4.02
C ASN A 329 -8.40 20.77 -2.64
N GLN A 330 -8.40 19.44 -2.60
CA GLN A 330 -8.46 18.70 -1.33
C GLN A 330 -7.20 18.91 -0.48
N ALA A 331 -6.01 18.91 -1.10
CA ALA A 331 -4.76 19.18 -0.38
C ALA A 331 -4.78 20.57 0.26
N PHE A 332 -5.24 21.57 -0.46
CA PHE A 332 -5.37 22.95 0.05
C PHE A 332 -6.38 23.04 1.20
N LEU A 333 -7.52 22.33 1.09
CA LEU A 333 -8.52 22.29 2.16
C LEU A 333 -7.92 21.70 3.45
N VAL A 334 -7.27 20.55 3.33
CA VAL A 334 -6.66 19.86 4.49
C VAL A 334 -5.57 20.73 5.11
N GLU A 335 -4.71 21.35 4.30
CA GLU A 335 -3.66 22.25 4.76
C GLU A 335 -4.26 23.47 5.49
N THR A 336 -5.28 24.10 4.91
CA THR A 336 -5.97 25.28 5.49
C THR A 336 -6.62 24.95 6.83
N VAL A 337 -7.32 23.81 6.92
CA VAL A 337 -7.97 23.38 8.17
C VAL A 337 -6.94 23.00 9.23
N THR A 338 -5.87 22.32 8.84
CA THR A 338 -4.77 21.94 9.76
C THR A 338 -4.06 23.18 10.30
N ALA A 339 -3.83 24.19 9.46
CA ALA A 339 -3.17 25.43 9.82
C ALA A 339 -4.15 26.53 10.32
N ILE A 340 -5.38 26.19 10.72
CA ILE A 340 -6.44 27.17 11.00
C ILE A 340 -6.03 28.20 12.06
N ASN A 341 -5.32 27.77 13.10
CA ASN A 341 -4.83 28.67 14.15
C ASN A 341 -3.87 29.71 13.60
N THR A 342 -2.93 29.30 12.73
CA THR A 342 -1.98 30.20 12.08
C THR A 342 -2.70 31.17 11.15
N ILE A 343 -3.64 30.67 10.34
CA ILE A 343 -4.42 31.49 9.41
C ILE A 343 -5.23 32.55 10.16
N LYS A 344 -5.85 32.19 11.28
CA LYS A 344 -6.62 33.11 12.12
C LYS A 344 -5.73 34.12 12.84
N SER A 345 -4.59 33.67 13.41
CA SER A 345 -3.65 34.55 14.12
C SER A 345 -2.97 35.57 13.20
N MET A 346 -2.71 35.18 11.93
CA MET A 346 -2.12 36.08 10.92
C MET A 346 -3.15 36.87 10.13
N ALA A 347 -4.45 36.68 10.38
CA ALA A 347 -5.57 37.36 9.69
C ALA A 347 -5.53 37.20 8.14
N VAL A 348 -4.98 36.09 7.62
CA VAL A 348 -4.84 35.80 6.18
C VAL A 348 -6.05 35.09 5.57
N SER A 349 -7.14 34.93 6.31
CA SER A 349 -8.37 34.30 5.84
C SER A 349 -8.87 34.79 4.47
N PRO A 350 -8.86 36.08 4.14
CA PRO A 350 -9.31 36.56 2.82
C PRO A 350 -8.46 36.01 1.66
N GLN A 351 -7.15 35.89 1.86
CA GLN A 351 -6.24 35.33 0.85
C GLN A 351 -6.50 33.84 0.63
N MET A 352 -6.74 33.07 1.72
CA MET A 352 -7.08 31.65 1.65
C MET A 352 -8.41 31.44 0.92
N ILE A 353 -9.42 32.27 1.21
CA ILE A 353 -10.71 32.23 0.52
C ILE A 353 -10.54 32.50 -0.98
N ALA A 354 -9.81 33.56 -1.37
CA ALA A 354 -9.56 33.87 -2.78
C ALA A 354 -8.82 32.73 -3.51
N THR A 355 -7.88 32.07 -2.84
CA THR A 355 -7.16 30.91 -3.40
C THR A 355 -8.09 29.71 -3.55
N TRP A 356 -8.90 29.44 -2.53
CA TRP A 356 -9.91 28.38 -2.56
C TRP A 356 -10.91 28.58 -3.70
N ASP A 357 -11.47 29.78 -3.84
CA ASP A 357 -12.45 30.09 -4.90
C ASP A 357 -11.85 29.85 -6.29
N LYS A 358 -10.59 30.23 -6.52
CA LYS A 358 -9.89 29.98 -7.79
C LYS A 358 -9.68 28.50 -8.05
N GLN A 359 -9.25 27.73 -7.04
CA GLN A 359 -9.03 26.29 -7.17
C GLN A 359 -10.37 25.55 -7.36
N LEU A 360 -11.39 25.91 -6.59
CA LEU A 360 -12.73 25.35 -6.70
C LEU A 360 -13.32 25.62 -8.09
N ALA A 361 -13.22 26.85 -8.59
CA ALA A 361 -13.68 27.20 -9.93
C ALA A 361 -12.94 26.37 -11.00
N GLY A 362 -11.64 26.16 -10.85
CA GLY A 362 -10.85 25.29 -11.73
C GLY A 362 -11.33 23.84 -11.70
N TYR A 363 -11.59 23.29 -10.53
CA TYR A 363 -12.13 21.93 -10.36
C TYR A 363 -13.54 21.79 -10.99
N VAL A 364 -14.45 22.74 -10.69
CA VAL A 364 -15.81 22.75 -11.24
C VAL A 364 -15.80 22.87 -12.75
N ALA A 365 -14.95 23.74 -13.33
CA ALA A 365 -14.78 23.83 -14.79
C ALA A 365 -14.28 22.53 -15.42
N SER A 366 -13.32 21.83 -14.79
CA SER A 366 -12.86 20.55 -15.27
C SER A 366 -13.94 19.47 -15.13
N SER A 367 -14.69 19.47 -14.04
CA SER A 367 -15.83 18.56 -13.84
C SER A 367 -16.92 18.78 -14.89
N PHE A 368 -17.22 20.03 -15.22
CA PHE A 368 -18.15 20.37 -16.28
C PHE A 368 -17.70 19.86 -17.66
N ARG A 369 -16.41 20.02 -17.99
CA ARG A 369 -15.84 19.47 -19.24
C ARG A 369 -15.95 17.94 -19.30
N VAL A 370 -15.73 17.22 -18.20
CA VAL A 370 -15.96 15.77 -18.12
C VAL A 370 -17.42 15.44 -18.42
N ASN A 371 -18.33 16.14 -17.75
CA ASN A 371 -19.78 15.93 -17.92
C ASN A 371 -20.24 16.22 -19.36
N LEU A 372 -19.69 17.25 -20.01
CA LEU A 372 -19.98 17.55 -21.43
C LEU A 372 -19.57 16.38 -22.33
N VAL A 373 -18.37 15.85 -22.16
CA VAL A 373 -17.89 14.71 -22.98
C VAL A 373 -18.74 13.47 -22.71
N ALA A 374 -19.03 13.17 -21.45
CA ALA A 374 -19.88 12.05 -21.07
C ALA A 374 -21.29 12.17 -21.66
N MET A 375 -21.90 13.38 -21.55
CA MET A 375 -23.21 13.67 -22.12
C MET A 375 -23.21 13.53 -23.65
N THR A 376 -22.19 14.05 -24.33
CA THR A 376 -22.05 13.90 -25.80
C THR A 376 -21.94 12.42 -26.17
N GLY A 377 -21.17 11.63 -25.41
CA GLY A 377 -21.10 10.18 -25.59
C GLY A 377 -22.46 9.50 -25.46
N GLN A 378 -23.22 9.84 -24.41
CA GLN A 378 -24.56 9.30 -24.16
C GLN A 378 -25.57 9.70 -25.25
N GLN A 379 -25.57 10.98 -25.66
CA GLN A 379 -26.46 11.45 -26.71
C GLN A 379 -26.19 10.77 -28.08
N GLY A 380 -24.92 10.51 -28.41
CA GLY A 380 -24.57 9.76 -29.60
C GLY A 380 -25.09 8.32 -29.58
N ILE A 381 -24.96 7.63 -28.43
CA ILE A 381 -25.54 6.31 -28.23
C ILE A 381 -27.06 6.33 -28.41
N GLN A 382 -27.76 7.31 -27.84
CA GLN A 382 -29.20 7.48 -27.99
C GLN A 382 -29.61 7.78 -29.44
N LEU A 383 -28.82 8.58 -30.17
CA LEU A 383 -29.06 8.85 -31.58
C LEU A 383 -28.99 7.55 -32.41
N ILE A 384 -27.96 6.74 -32.20
CA ILE A 384 -27.83 5.43 -32.88
C ILE A 384 -29.04 4.56 -32.54
N GLN A 385 -29.42 4.45 -31.25
CA GLN A 385 -30.56 3.64 -30.82
C GLN A 385 -31.87 4.06 -31.48
N LYS A 386 -32.17 5.36 -31.50
CA LYS A 386 -33.38 5.89 -32.15
C LYS A 386 -33.36 5.68 -33.65
N SER A 387 -32.20 5.84 -34.31
CA SER A 387 -32.03 5.59 -35.73
C SER A 387 -32.29 4.11 -36.08
N VAL A 388 -31.75 3.19 -35.28
CA VAL A 388 -31.98 1.75 -35.44
C VAL A 388 -33.46 1.41 -35.25
N MET A 389 -34.13 1.99 -34.26
CA MET A 389 -35.55 1.80 -34.02
C MET A 389 -36.40 2.26 -35.23
N VAL A 390 -36.09 3.44 -35.80
CA VAL A 390 -36.81 3.95 -37.00
C VAL A 390 -36.57 3.06 -38.18
N ILE A 391 -35.34 2.65 -38.46
CA ILE A 391 -35.00 1.76 -39.60
C ILE A 391 -35.68 0.39 -39.42
N SER A 392 -35.63 -0.17 -38.22
CA SER A 392 -36.29 -1.45 -37.92
C SER A 392 -37.81 -1.37 -38.11
N LEU A 393 -38.43 -0.26 -37.66
CA LEU A 393 -39.88 -0.06 -37.84
C LEU A 393 -40.24 0.11 -39.32
N TRP A 394 -39.45 0.93 -40.08
CA TRP A 394 -39.66 1.16 -41.51
C TRP A 394 -39.54 -0.14 -42.31
N MET A 395 -38.46 -0.88 -42.16
CA MET A 395 -38.28 -2.19 -42.84
C MET A 395 -39.34 -3.20 -42.39
N GLY A 396 -39.61 -3.27 -41.07
CA GLY A 396 -40.61 -4.16 -40.51
C GLY A 396 -42.02 -3.89 -41.03
N ALA A 397 -42.39 -2.61 -41.22
CA ALA A 397 -43.66 -2.23 -41.82
C ALA A 397 -43.76 -2.73 -43.29
N HIS A 398 -42.67 -2.63 -44.06
CA HIS A 398 -42.65 -3.22 -45.41
C HIS A 398 -42.87 -4.73 -45.39
N LEU A 399 -42.21 -5.45 -44.47
CA LEU A 399 -42.36 -6.91 -44.33
C LEU A 399 -43.77 -7.31 -43.84
N VAL A 400 -44.45 -6.48 -43.08
CA VAL A 400 -45.85 -6.69 -42.69
C VAL A 400 -46.78 -6.47 -43.88
N ILE A 401 -46.57 -5.40 -44.63
CA ILE A 401 -47.37 -5.12 -45.83
C ILE A 401 -47.20 -6.20 -46.90
N SER A 402 -45.98 -6.76 -47.08
CA SER A 402 -45.72 -7.90 -47.96
C SER A 402 -46.26 -9.23 -47.42
N GLY A 403 -46.71 -9.29 -46.17
CA GLY A 403 -47.30 -10.51 -45.56
C GLY A 403 -46.26 -11.51 -45.09
N GLU A 404 -44.97 -11.12 -44.99
CA GLU A 404 -43.88 -12.01 -44.54
C GLU A 404 -43.89 -12.17 -43.01
N ILE A 405 -44.29 -11.12 -42.28
CA ILE A 405 -44.44 -11.15 -40.80
C ILE A 405 -45.76 -10.56 -40.37
N SER A 406 -46.25 -10.93 -39.17
CA SER A 406 -47.44 -10.34 -38.61
C SER A 406 -47.15 -9.03 -37.87
N ILE A 407 -48.17 -8.24 -37.56
CA ILE A 407 -48.06 -7.02 -36.73
C ILE A 407 -47.57 -7.37 -35.33
N GLY A 408 -48.08 -8.46 -34.76
CA GLY A 408 -47.66 -8.94 -33.43
C GLY A 408 -46.19 -9.38 -33.42
N GLN A 409 -45.72 -10.03 -34.49
CA GLN A 409 -44.32 -10.40 -34.66
C GLN A 409 -43.40 -9.15 -34.72
N LEU A 410 -43.80 -8.09 -35.44
CA LEU A 410 -43.04 -6.85 -35.53
C LEU A 410 -42.93 -6.17 -34.15
N ILE A 411 -44.01 -6.13 -33.37
CA ILE A 411 -44.02 -5.57 -32.01
C ILE A 411 -43.11 -6.41 -31.13
N ALA A 412 -43.26 -7.74 -31.13
CA ALA A 412 -42.42 -8.64 -30.33
C ALA A 412 -40.94 -8.50 -30.70
N PHE A 413 -40.61 -8.38 -32.01
CA PHE A 413 -39.27 -8.15 -32.52
C PHE A 413 -38.68 -6.86 -31.94
N ASN A 414 -39.39 -5.73 -31.95
CA ASN A 414 -38.90 -4.47 -31.40
C ASN A 414 -38.69 -4.54 -29.87
N MET A 415 -39.55 -5.27 -29.16
CA MET A 415 -39.35 -5.50 -27.70
C MET A 415 -38.10 -6.34 -27.45
N LEU A 416 -37.87 -7.42 -28.21
CA LEU A 416 -36.65 -8.24 -28.14
C LEU A 416 -35.40 -7.44 -28.52
N ALA A 417 -35.47 -6.60 -29.55
CA ALA A 417 -34.36 -5.69 -29.91
C ALA A 417 -33.97 -4.78 -28.76
N GLY A 418 -34.94 -4.25 -27.99
CA GLY A 418 -34.69 -3.50 -26.77
C GLY A 418 -33.91 -4.30 -25.70
N GLN A 419 -34.25 -5.58 -25.50
CA GLN A 419 -33.58 -6.48 -24.56
C GLN A 419 -32.13 -6.81 -24.97
N VAL A 420 -31.83 -6.84 -26.27
CA VAL A 420 -30.48 -7.05 -26.81
C VAL A 420 -29.62 -5.78 -26.73
N ILE A 421 -30.21 -4.63 -27.10
CA ILE A 421 -29.47 -3.35 -27.16
C ILE A 421 -29.15 -2.83 -25.74
N ALA A 422 -30.03 -3.04 -24.76
CA ALA A 422 -29.86 -2.54 -23.41
C ALA A 422 -28.56 -3.00 -22.70
N PRO A 423 -28.19 -4.31 -22.70
CA PRO A 423 -26.89 -4.76 -22.19
C PRO A 423 -25.70 -4.16 -22.91
N VAL A 424 -25.78 -3.98 -24.25
CA VAL A 424 -24.69 -3.38 -25.04
C VAL A 424 -24.46 -1.92 -24.65
N ILE A 425 -25.54 -1.16 -24.46
CA ILE A 425 -25.46 0.22 -23.97
C ILE A 425 -24.87 0.27 -22.55
N ARG A 426 -25.31 -0.63 -21.65
CA ARG A 426 -24.74 -0.74 -20.31
C ARG A 426 -23.24 -1.05 -20.35
N LEU A 427 -22.78 -1.94 -21.24
CA LEU A 427 -21.35 -2.20 -21.43
C LEU A 427 -20.58 -0.97 -21.93
N ALA A 428 -21.18 -0.18 -22.82
CA ALA A 428 -20.55 1.06 -23.27
C ALA A 428 -20.35 2.07 -22.11
N HIS A 429 -21.32 2.14 -21.18
CA HIS A 429 -21.15 2.94 -19.93
C HIS A 429 -20.13 2.31 -19.00
N LEU A 430 -20.16 0.99 -18.80
CA LEU A 430 -19.20 0.27 -17.98
C LEU A 430 -17.76 0.40 -18.49
N TRP A 431 -17.57 0.61 -19.78
CA TRP A 431 -16.24 0.89 -20.33
C TRP A 431 -15.64 2.18 -19.75
N GLN A 432 -16.46 3.21 -19.52
CA GLN A 432 -16.05 4.45 -18.86
C GLN A 432 -15.65 4.19 -17.40
N ASP A 433 -16.48 3.45 -16.66
CA ASP A 433 -16.20 3.05 -15.29
C ASP A 433 -14.92 2.19 -15.21
N PHE A 434 -14.72 1.30 -16.17
CA PHE A 434 -13.50 0.47 -16.27
C PHE A 434 -12.24 1.31 -16.45
N GLN A 435 -12.28 2.37 -17.29
CA GLN A 435 -11.15 3.30 -17.45
C GLN A 435 -10.84 4.02 -16.12
N GLN A 436 -11.85 4.47 -15.41
CA GLN A 436 -11.68 5.11 -14.11
C GLN A 436 -11.09 4.15 -13.08
N VAL A 437 -11.59 2.93 -13.04
CA VAL A 437 -11.09 1.87 -12.13
C VAL A 437 -9.65 1.49 -12.48
N GLY A 438 -9.26 1.49 -13.75
CA GLY A 438 -7.88 1.27 -14.16
C GLY A 438 -6.91 2.26 -13.50
N ILE A 439 -7.29 3.54 -13.44
CA ILE A 439 -6.54 4.58 -12.73
C ILE A 439 -6.52 4.33 -11.22
N SER A 440 -7.66 3.95 -10.64
CA SER A 440 -7.76 3.61 -9.20
C SER A 440 -6.88 2.41 -8.84
N VAL A 441 -6.80 1.39 -9.70
CA VAL A 441 -5.91 0.22 -9.54
C VAL A 441 -4.44 0.65 -9.57
N GLU A 442 -4.04 1.50 -10.50
CA GLU A 442 -2.67 2.01 -10.58
C GLU A 442 -2.26 2.77 -9.30
N ARG A 443 -3.15 3.62 -8.79
CA ARG A 443 -2.91 4.40 -7.56
C ARG A 443 -2.87 3.55 -6.29
N LEU A 444 -3.80 2.60 -6.16
CA LEU A 444 -3.79 1.66 -5.06
C LEU A 444 -2.58 0.73 -5.14
N GLY A 445 -2.10 0.46 -6.36
CA GLY A 445 -0.88 -0.29 -6.63
C GLY A 445 0.35 0.32 -5.97
N ASP A 446 0.46 1.63 -5.87
CA ASP A 446 1.56 2.30 -5.16
C ASP A 446 1.61 1.93 -3.67
N VAL A 447 0.45 1.64 -3.06
CA VAL A 447 0.36 1.18 -1.67
C VAL A 447 0.67 -0.31 -1.59
N LEU A 448 -0.01 -1.12 -2.40
CA LEU A 448 0.03 -2.58 -2.33
C LEU A 448 1.30 -3.21 -2.89
N ASN A 449 1.99 -2.52 -3.81
CA ASN A 449 3.28 -2.95 -4.34
C ASN A 449 4.45 -2.59 -3.41
N THR A 450 4.24 -1.67 -2.44
CA THR A 450 5.28 -1.33 -1.48
C THR A 450 5.56 -2.54 -0.58
N PRO A 451 6.82 -2.98 -0.45
CA PRO A 451 7.15 -4.12 0.38
C PRO A 451 6.84 -3.83 1.84
N VAL A 452 6.15 -4.77 2.48
CA VAL A 452 5.86 -4.73 3.92
C VAL A 452 7.11 -4.95 4.75
N GLU A 453 7.11 -4.52 6.00
CA GLU A 453 8.18 -4.85 6.94
C GLU A 453 8.35 -6.37 7.01
N LYS A 454 9.60 -6.84 6.77
CA LYS A 454 9.88 -8.28 6.80
C LYS A 454 9.71 -8.81 8.22
N LYS A 455 8.72 -9.64 8.44
CA LYS A 455 8.65 -10.49 9.62
C LYS A 455 9.70 -11.57 9.45
N SER A 456 10.76 -11.51 10.26
CA SER A 456 11.75 -12.60 10.32
C SER A 456 11.05 -13.85 10.83
N GLY A 457 11.09 -14.94 10.06
CA GLY A 457 10.38 -16.16 10.44
C GLY A 457 10.91 -16.74 11.73
N ARG A 458 10.04 -17.05 12.67
CA ARG A 458 10.15 -18.02 13.78
C ARG A 458 11.36 -17.96 14.74
N ASN A 459 12.30 -17.06 14.63
CA ASN A 459 13.34 -16.92 15.65
C ASN A 459 12.73 -16.14 16.83
N ILE A 460 12.21 -16.87 17.79
CA ILE A 460 11.86 -16.34 19.12
C ILE A 460 13.21 -16.05 19.77
N LEU A 461 13.61 -14.77 19.76
CA LEU A 461 14.78 -14.33 20.52
C LEU A 461 14.44 -14.40 22.01
N PRO A 462 15.43 -14.65 22.87
CA PRO A 462 15.24 -14.62 24.33
C PRO A 462 14.82 -13.22 24.78
N GLU A 463 14.24 -13.12 25.98
CA GLU A 463 13.91 -11.81 26.59
C GLU A 463 15.14 -10.91 26.65
N ILE A 464 14.95 -9.64 26.25
CA ILE A 464 16.03 -8.65 26.21
C ILE A 464 16.53 -8.36 27.62
N GLN A 465 17.86 -8.41 27.80
CA GLN A 465 18.54 -8.01 29.03
C GLN A 465 18.92 -6.53 29.00
N GLY A 466 19.27 -6.01 27.83
CA GLY A 466 19.48 -4.59 27.60
C GLY A 466 20.90 -4.15 27.24
N ASP A 467 21.80 -5.08 26.89
CA ASP A 467 23.10 -4.72 26.29
C ASP A 467 22.90 -4.26 24.83
N ILE A 468 23.43 -3.09 24.46
CA ILE A 468 23.26 -2.53 23.13
C ILE A 468 24.63 -2.21 22.50
N GLU A 469 24.86 -2.65 21.28
CA GLU A 469 26.13 -2.43 20.60
C GLU A 469 25.91 -1.98 19.15
N PHE A 470 26.49 -0.83 18.78
CA PHE A 470 26.60 -0.34 17.40
C PHE A 470 28.00 -0.59 16.91
N LYS A 471 28.15 -1.33 15.80
CA LYS A 471 29.43 -1.66 15.16
C LYS A 471 29.55 -1.05 13.79
N ASN A 472 30.40 -0.06 13.62
CA ASN A 472 30.71 0.61 12.35
C ASN A 472 29.46 1.04 11.58
N VAL A 473 28.43 1.53 12.27
CA VAL A 473 27.14 1.83 11.69
C VAL A 473 27.21 3.07 10.83
N ARG A 474 26.81 2.92 9.56
CA ARG A 474 26.63 4.01 8.60
C ARG A 474 25.19 4.00 8.09
N PHE A 475 24.58 5.16 8.00
CA PHE A 475 23.20 5.29 7.59
C PHE A 475 22.90 6.58 6.83
N ARG A 476 22.01 6.47 5.83
CA ARG A 476 21.32 7.56 5.12
C ARG A 476 19.85 7.18 4.90
N TYR A 477 18.95 8.17 4.84
CA TYR A 477 17.52 7.93 4.61
C TYR A 477 17.20 7.60 3.15
N SER A 478 17.97 8.13 2.21
CA SER A 478 17.82 7.91 0.76
C SER A 478 19.17 7.57 0.14
N SER A 479 19.18 6.73 -0.90
CA SER A 479 20.41 6.36 -1.65
C SER A 479 21.21 7.57 -2.12
N ASP A 480 20.50 8.64 -2.51
CA ASP A 480 21.09 9.88 -3.04
C ASP A 480 21.24 10.98 -1.96
N GLY A 481 20.82 10.66 -0.72
CA GLY A 481 20.83 11.59 0.41
C GLY A 481 22.19 11.69 1.11
N ASN A 482 22.33 12.73 1.94
CA ASN A 482 23.51 12.91 2.79
C ASN A 482 23.62 11.77 3.82
N VAL A 483 24.85 11.40 4.16
CA VAL A 483 25.13 10.46 5.24
C VAL A 483 24.78 11.14 6.57
N ILE A 484 23.86 10.52 7.32
CA ILE A 484 23.37 11.05 8.61
C ILE A 484 24.16 10.47 9.79
N LEU A 485 24.54 9.20 9.71
CA LEU A 485 25.42 8.55 10.69
C LEU A 485 26.59 7.95 9.95
N ASN A 486 27.79 8.19 10.44
CA ASN A 486 29.02 7.76 9.79
C ASN A 486 29.93 7.08 10.81
N ASN A 487 30.16 5.78 10.61
CA ASN A 487 31.06 4.95 11.43
C ASN A 487 30.77 5.05 12.94
N ILE A 488 29.51 4.90 13.35
CA ILE A 488 29.14 4.91 14.76
C ILE A 488 29.54 3.60 15.40
N ASN A 489 30.39 3.71 16.43
CA ASN A 489 30.78 2.63 17.33
C ASN A 489 30.39 3.02 18.75
N LEU A 490 29.46 2.30 19.36
CA LEU A 490 28.92 2.61 20.67
C LEU A 490 28.51 1.32 21.38
N TYR A 491 29.00 1.12 22.59
CA TYR A 491 28.58 0.05 23.47
C TYR A 491 27.89 0.63 24.70
N ILE A 492 26.72 0.09 25.04
CA ILE A 492 25.88 0.48 26.18
C ILE A 492 25.61 -0.79 26.99
N SER A 493 26.10 -0.81 28.23
CA SER A 493 25.89 -1.96 29.13
C SER A 493 24.47 -1.97 29.67
N LYS A 494 23.96 -3.16 29.95
CA LYS A 494 22.65 -3.30 30.60
C LYS A 494 22.60 -2.52 31.93
N GLY A 495 21.50 -1.79 32.10
CA GLY A 495 21.28 -0.97 33.29
C GLY A 495 21.94 0.41 33.23
N ASP A 496 22.70 0.75 32.20
CA ASP A 496 23.27 2.07 32.01
C ASP A 496 22.21 3.12 31.67
N VAL A 497 22.39 4.31 32.19
CA VAL A 497 21.64 5.52 31.82
C VAL A 497 22.55 6.41 30.99
N ILE A 498 22.23 6.53 29.70
CA ILE A 498 23.03 7.29 28.74
C ILE A 498 22.30 8.54 28.27
N GLY A 499 22.99 9.68 28.37
CA GLY A 499 22.55 10.92 27.73
C GLY A 499 23.14 11.08 26.33
N ILE A 500 22.32 11.33 25.32
CA ILE A 500 22.77 11.68 23.98
C ILE A 500 22.45 13.13 23.72
N VAL A 501 23.50 13.92 23.48
CA VAL A 501 23.42 15.37 23.25
C VAL A 501 24.15 15.75 21.97
N GLY A 502 23.92 16.95 21.46
CA GLY A 502 24.56 17.47 20.26
C GLY A 502 23.68 18.47 19.51
N ARG A 503 24.21 19.09 18.48
CA ARG A 503 23.50 20.06 17.66
C ARG A 503 22.27 19.44 16.98
N SER A 504 21.31 20.29 16.60
CA SER A 504 20.19 19.82 15.77
C SER A 504 20.72 19.24 14.45
N GLY A 505 20.15 18.12 14.00
CA GLY A 505 20.62 17.43 12.79
C GLY A 505 21.87 16.55 12.95
N SER A 506 22.44 16.41 14.15
CA SER A 506 23.63 15.57 14.39
C SER A 506 23.38 14.04 14.34
N GLY A 507 22.12 13.59 14.17
CA GLY A 507 21.76 12.16 14.02
C GLY A 507 21.22 11.48 15.28
N LYS A 508 20.98 12.20 16.39
CA LYS A 508 20.49 11.64 17.68
C LYS A 508 19.23 10.80 17.53
N SER A 509 18.15 11.36 16.97
CA SER A 509 16.88 10.65 16.78
C SER A 509 16.97 9.56 15.71
N THR A 510 17.92 9.67 14.76
CA THR A 510 18.20 8.61 13.79
C THR A 510 18.78 7.36 14.47
N LEU A 511 19.64 7.55 15.47
CA LEU A 511 20.21 6.43 16.22
C LEU A 511 19.12 5.64 16.96
N THR A 512 18.15 6.31 17.56
CA THR A 512 17.01 5.64 18.22
C THR A 512 16.03 5.01 17.24
N LYS A 513 15.81 5.61 16.06
CA LYS A 513 15.01 5.01 14.98
C LYS A 513 15.65 3.70 14.47
N LEU A 514 16.96 3.66 14.34
CA LEU A 514 17.70 2.45 13.97
C LEU A 514 17.61 1.36 15.06
N LEU A 515 17.72 1.74 16.34
CA LEU A 515 17.58 0.82 17.46
C LEU A 515 16.18 0.19 17.52
N GLN A 516 15.13 0.92 17.16
CA GLN A 516 13.76 0.43 17.03
C GLN A 516 13.51 -0.36 15.73
N ARG A 517 14.54 -0.51 14.90
CA ARG A 517 14.44 -1.16 13.58
C ARG A 517 13.38 -0.55 12.67
N PHE A 518 13.15 0.77 12.72
CA PHE A 518 12.37 1.47 11.70
C PHE A 518 13.13 1.56 10.38
N TYR A 519 14.46 1.56 10.48
CA TYR A 519 15.40 1.54 9.37
C TYR A 519 16.48 0.49 9.61
N ILE A 520 17.12 0.05 8.54
CA ILE A 520 18.27 -0.86 8.57
C ILE A 520 19.50 -0.06 8.16
N PRO A 521 20.64 -0.16 8.85
CA PRO A 521 21.86 0.54 8.49
C PRO A 521 22.37 0.11 7.11
N GLU A 522 23.03 1.03 6.39
CA GLU A 522 23.66 0.75 5.09
C GLU A 522 24.86 -0.19 5.26
N THR A 523 25.68 0.07 6.26
CA THR A 523 26.79 -0.79 6.68
C THR A 523 26.88 -0.85 8.19
N GLY A 524 27.57 -1.84 8.70
CA GLY A 524 27.68 -2.09 10.13
C GLY A 524 26.50 -2.92 10.69
N GLN A 525 26.49 -3.11 11.99
CA GLN A 525 25.50 -3.92 12.70
C GLN A 525 25.03 -3.22 13.98
N ILE A 526 23.80 -3.51 14.36
CA ILE A 526 23.25 -3.11 15.66
C ILE A 526 22.83 -4.38 16.37
N LEU A 527 23.41 -4.61 17.53
CA LEU A 527 23.20 -5.81 18.32
C LEU A 527 22.48 -5.43 19.63
N ILE A 528 21.52 -6.25 20.04
CA ILE A 528 20.97 -6.25 21.39
C ILE A 528 21.24 -7.62 22.00
N ASP A 529 21.92 -7.65 23.15
CA ASP A 529 22.33 -8.89 23.82
C ASP A 529 23.10 -9.86 22.89
N GLY A 530 23.93 -9.31 22.00
CA GLY A 530 24.69 -10.05 21.00
C GLY A 530 23.92 -10.50 19.77
N HIS A 531 22.61 -10.23 19.69
CA HIS A 531 21.74 -10.58 18.57
C HIS A 531 21.56 -9.42 17.58
N ASP A 532 21.79 -9.68 16.30
CA ASP A 532 21.63 -8.66 15.24
C ASP A 532 20.14 -8.29 15.06
N LEU A 533 19.85 -7.00 15.20
CA LEU A 533 18.49 -6.47 15.05
C LEU A 533 17.91 -6.66 13.65
N SER A 534 18.74 -6.77 12.62
CA SER A 534 18.28 -7.00 11.26
C SER A 534 17.55 -8.35 11.11
N LEU A 535 17.80 -9.29 12.03
CA LEU A 535 17.21 -10.64 12.07
C LEU A 535 16.02 -10.74 13.04
N ALA A 536 15.85 -9.78 13.97
CA ALA A 536 14.77 -9.78 14.94
C ALA A 536 13.41 -9.49 14.27
N ASP A 537 12.31 -10.00 14.82
CA ASP A 537 10.96 -9.53 14.42
C ASP A 537 10.72 -8.11 14.91
N PRO A 538 10.35 -7.14 14.04
CA PRO A 538 10.18 -5.74 14.46
C PRO A 538 9.10 -5.54 15.51
N GLU A 539 7.98 -6.27 15.41
CA GLU A 539 6.88 -6.14 16.36
C GLU A 539 7.28 -6.68 17.73
N TRP A 540 7.97 -7.81 17.77
CA TRP A 540 8.51 -8.39 18.99
C TRP A 540 9.52 -7.45 19.65
N LEU A 541 10.49 -6.93 18.87
CA LEU A 541 11.50 -6.00 19.35
C LEU A 541 10.88 -4.74 19.98
N ARG A 542 9.95 -4.10 19.26
CA ARG A 542 9.32 -2.85 19.69
C ARG A 542 8.46 -3.03 20.95
N ARG A 543 7.94 -4.23 21.20
CA ARG A 543 7.23 -4.55 22.45
C ARG A 543 8.15 -4.63 23.67
N GLN A 544 9.45 -4.90 23.47
CA GLN A 544 10.45 -5.00 24.53
C GLN A 544 11.09 -3.63 24.85
N ILE A 545 10.86 -2.63 24.01
CA ILE A 545 11.42 -1.28 24.16
C ILE A 545 10.30 -0.30 24.51
N GLY A 546 10.44 0.38 25.64
CA GLY A 546 9.59 1.52 25.98
C GLY A 546 10.09 2.78 25.27
N VAL A 547 9.21 3.51 24.62
CA VAL A 547 9.59 4.72 23.88
C VAL A 547 8.67 5.88 24.23
N VAL A 548 9.25 7.01 24.59
CA VAL A 548 8.58 8.30 24.67
C VAL A 548 9.10 9.16 23.53
N LEU A 549 8.23 9.50 22.60
CA LEU A 549 8.56 10.29 21.40
C LEU A 549 8.58 11.80 21.74
N GLN A 550 9.20 12.58 20.88
CA GLN A 550 9.20 14.04 20.96
C GLN A 550 7.77 14.60 20.86
N GLU A 551 7.00 14.14 19.87
CA GLU A 551 5.59 14.45 19.74
C GLU A 551 4.74 13.27 20.24
N ASN A 552 4.05 13.48 21.35
CA ASN A 552 3.24 12.44 21.99
C ASN A 552 1.77 12.59 21.59
N ILE A 553 1.35 11.77 20.63
CA ILE A 553 -0.05 11.69 20.19
C ILE A 553 -0.81 10.72 21.11
N LEU A 554 -1.93 11.19 21.66
CA LEU A 554 -2.90 10.35 22.34
C LEU A 554 -4.06 10.02 21.39
N LEU A 555 -4.52 8.78 21.47
CA LEU A 555 -5.69 8.36 20.70
C LEU A 555 -6.95 8.84 21.38
N ASN A 556 -8.00 9.10 20.61
CA ASN A 556 -9.33 9.48 21.12
C ASN A 556 -9.99 8.30 21.86
N ARG A 557 -9.48 8.03 23.06
CA ARG A 557 -9.90 6.96 23.98
C ARG A 557 -9.78 7.46 25.41
N SER A 558 -10.13 6.60 26.37
CA SER A 558 -9.89 6.91 27.78
C SER A 558 -8.40 7.03 28.10
N ILE A 559 -8.07 7.69 29.21
CA ILE A 559 -6.68 7.79 29.70
C ILE A 559 -6.10 6.41 29.99
N ILE A 560 -6.89 5.53 30.62
CA ILE A 560 -6.45 4.15 30.91
C ILE A 560 -6.14 3.39 29.63
N ASP A 561 -6.99 3.48 28.58
CA ASP A 561 -6.74 2.82 27.30
C ASP A 561 -5.50 3.38 26.60
N ASN A 562 -5.22 4.67 26.79
CA ASN A 562 -4.01 5.28 26.27
C ASN A 562 -2.75 4.80 27.01
N ILE A 563 -2.81 4.62 28.33
CA ILE A 563 -1.68 4.08 29.13
C ILE A 563 -1.44 2.60 28.78
N THR A 564 -2.50 1.79 28.72
CA THR A 564 -2.41 0.34 28.49
C THR A 564 -2.37 -0.05 27.01
N LEU A 565 -2.22 0.90 26.09
CA LEU A 565 -2.29 0.70 24.64
C LEU A 565 -1.38 -0.43 24.12
N ALA A 566 -0.16 -0.52 24.63
CA ALA A 566 0.82 -1.54 24.25
C ALA A 566 0.53 -2.94 24.85
N SER A 567 -0.21 -2.99 25.96
CA SER A 567 -0.53 -4.23 26.66
C SER A 567 -1.91 -4.11 27.35
N PRO A 568 -3.01 -4.40 26.65
CA PRO A 568 -4.37 -4.30 27.19
C PRO A 568 -4.66 -5.23 28.37
N ALA A 569 -3.81 -6.25 28.58
CA ALA A 569 -3.95 -7.22 29.69
C ALA A 569 -3.37 -6.74 31.03
N VAL A 570 -2.78 -5.56 31.08
CA VAL A 570 -2.21 -4.97 32.29
C VAL A 570 -3.32 -4.62 33.29
N SER A 571 -3.10 -4.91 34.58
CA SER A 571 -4.07 -4.58 35.60
C SER A 571 -4.17 -3.07 35.83
N MET A 572 -5.30 -2.64 36.39
CA MET A 572 -5.51 -1.22 36.75
C MET A 572 -4.46 -0.72 37.76
N GLU A 573 -4.06 -1.55 38.72
CA GLU A 573 -3.03 -1.22 39.72
C GLU A 573 -1.68 -0.93 39.06
N GLN A 574 -1.27 -1.74 38.09
CA GLN A 574 -0.01 -1.54 37.35
C GLN A 574 -0.07 -0.27 36.50
N ALA A 575 -1.21 0.04 35.92
CA ALA A 575 -1.39 1.29 35.16
C ALA A 575 -1.33 2.51 36.06
N ILE A 576 -1.91 2.43 37.28
CA ILE A 576 -1.83 3.49 38.30
C ILE A 576 -0.40 3.66 38.77
N GLU A 577 0.35 2.58 38.99
CA GLU A 577 1.75 2.66 39.42
C GLU A 577 2.62 3.33 38.33
N ALA A 578 2.44 2.95 37.06
CA ALA A 578 3.10 3.61 35.95
C ALA A 578 2.76 5.11 35.88
N ALA A 579 1.49 5.45 36.09
CA ALA A 579 1.04 6.84 36.12
C ALA A 579 1.64 7.63 37.30
N ARG A 580 1.81 7.02 38.48
CA ARG A 580 2.50 7.62 39.64
C ARG A 580 3.98 7.87 39.37
N LEU A 581 4.66 6.90 38.77
CA LEU A 581 6.06 7.07 38.34
C LEU A 581 6.23 8.21 37.36
N ALA A 582 5.29 8.34 36.39
CA ALA A 582 5.27 9.40 35.43
C ALA A 582 4.76 10.77 35.96
N GLY A 583 4.35 10.84 37.24
CA GLY A 583 3.75 12.05 37.80
C GLY A 583 2.37 12.41 37.20
N ALA A 584 1.68 11.42 36.64
CA ALA A 584 0.40 11.64 35.97
C ALA A 584 -0.80 11.37 36.90
N HIS A 585 -0.64 10.60 37.97
CA HIS A 585 -1.72 10.11 38.79
C HIS A 585 -2.57 11.26 39.39
N ASP A 586 -1.92 12.28 39.95
CA ASP A 586 -2.59 13.34 40.70
C ASP A 586 -3.54 14.13 39.81
N PHE A 587 -3.06 14.64 38.66
CA PHE A 587 -3.94 15.37 37.75
C PHE A 587 -5.03 14.48 37.12
N ILE A 588 -4.76 13.16 36.93
CA ILE A 588 -5.76 12.24 36.39
C ILE A 588 -6.93 12.09 37.37
N THR A 589 -6.63 11.99 38.71
CA THR A 589 -7.66 11.87 39.75
C THR A 589 -8.46 13.14 39.96
N GLU A 590 -7.94 14.30 39.58
CA GLU A 590 -8.66 15.58 39.61
C GLU A 590 -9.66 15.71 38.43
N LEU A 591 -9.51 14.94 37.35
CA LEU A 591 -10.44 14.95 36.27
C LEU A 591 -11.78 14.32 36.69
N LYS A 592 -12.89 14.84 36.11
CA LYS A 592 -14.27 14.42 36.45
C LYS A 592 -14.50 12.91 36.39
N GLU A 593 -13.92 12.22 35.39
CA GLU A 593 -14.04 10.78 35.21
C GLU A 593 -12.74 10.01 35.51
N GLY A 594 -11.73 10.70 36.05
CA GLY A 594 -10.44 10.12 36.41
C GLY A 594 -9.79 9.41 35.20
N TYR A 595 -9.38 8.18 35.39
CA TYR A 595 -8.76 7.34 34.34
C TYR A 595 -9.67 7.02 33.17
N ASN A 596 -11.00 7.12 33.33
CA ASN A 596 -11.97 6.87 32.26
C ASN A 596 -12.23 8.11 31.40
N THR A 597 -11.62 9.25 31.70
CA THR A 597 -11.76 10.48 30.93
C THR A 597 -11.30 10.26 29.48
N ILE A 598 -12.17 10.56 28.52
CA ILE A 598 -11.86 10.51 27.07
C ILE A 598 -11.08 11.77 26.70
N VAL A 599 -9.90 11.61 26.09
CA VAL A 599 -8.96 12.73 25.85
C VAL A 599 -9.21 13.53 24.58
N GLY A 600 -10.18 13.13 23.74
CA GLY A 600 -10.40 13.75 22.43
C GLY A 600 -9.32 13.44 21.38
N GLU A 601 -9.50 13.96 20.16
CA GLU A 601 -8.51 13.76 19.08
C GLU A 601 -7.17 14.40 19.46
N GLN A 602 -6.09 13.65 19.29
CA GLN A 602 -4.70 14.05 19.62
C GLN A 602 -4.53 14.56 21.08
N GLY A 603 -5.49 14.29 21.96
CA GLY A 603 -5.46 14.74 23.35
C GLY A 603 -5.72 16.23 23.54
N VAL A 604 -6.56 16.85 22.70
CA VAL A 604 -6.87 18.29 22.72
C VAL A 604 -7.38 18.77 24.08
N GLY A 605 -8.02 17.91 24.87
CA GLY A 605 -8.52 18.25 26.22
C GLY A 605 -7.44 18.33 27.30
N LEU A 606 -6.17 18.03 26.99
CA LEU A 606 -5.06 17.98 27.94
C LEU A 606 -3.97 19.00 27.58
N SER A 607 -3.26 19.51 28.62
CA SER A 607 -2.06 20.32 28.39
C SER A 607 -0.92 19.49 27.77
N GLY A 608 0.06 20.14 27.14
CA GLY A 608 1.25 19.48 26.59
C GLY A 608 1.97 18.59 27.60
N GLY A 609 2.14 19.11 28.83
CA GLY A 609 2.77 18.38 29.93
C GLY A 609 1.94 17.19 30.41
N GLN A 610 0.61 17.31 30.47
CA GLN A 610 -0.28 16.20 30.81
C GLN A 610 -0.20 15.08 29.78
N ARG A 611 -0.24 15.42 28.45
CA ARG A 611 -0.06 14.42 27.39
C ARG A 611 1.28 13.70 27.50
N GLN A 612 2.36 14.43 27.79
CA GLN A 612 3.69 13.87 27.90
C GLN A 612 3.81 12.92 29.11
N ARG A 613 3.24 13.27 30.26
CA ARG A 613 3.19 12.38 31.43
C ARG A 613 2.41 11.10 31.18
N ILE A 614 1.29 11.17 30.45
CA ILE A 614 0.55 9.98 30.02
C ILE A 614 1.40 9.12 29.06
N ALA A 615 2.15 9.73 28.14
CA ALA A 615 3.04 9.00 27.22
C ALA A 615 4.20 8.31 27.98
N ILE A 616 4.75 8.95 29.02
CA ILE A 616 5.75 8.31 29.89
C ILE A 616 5.11 7.12 30.64
N ALA A 617 3.91 7.27 31.19
CA ALA A 617 3.18 6.16 31.83
C ALA A 617 2.95 5.00 30.87
N ARG A 618 2.54 5.29 29.60
CA ARG A 618 2.39 4.32 28.52
C ARG A 618 3.67 3.54 28.24
N ALA A 619 4.82 4.22 28.22
CA ALA A 619 6.11 3.58 28.00
C ALA A 619 6.56 2.70 29.19
N LEU A 620 6.17 3.06 30.41
CA LEU A 620 6.57 2.37 31.64
C LEU A 620 5.67 1.18 32.01
N VAL A 621 4.41 1.18 31.58
CA VAL A 621 3.41 0.18 32.00
C VAL A 621 3.78 -1.25 31.63
N THR A 622 4.52 -1.45 30.52
CA THR A 622 5.01 -2.76 30.06
C THR A 622 6.28 -3.22 30.79
N ASN A 623 6.80 -2.40 31.68
CA ASN A 623 8.06 -2.64 32.43
C ASN A 623 9.23 -3.02 31.47
N PRO A 624 9.56 -2.20 30.45
CA PRO A 624 10.55 -2.53 29.44
C PRO A 624 11.97 -2.57 30.02
N ARG A 625 12.84 -3.41 29.45
CA ARG A 625 14.27 -3.46 29.80
C ARG A 625 15.07 -2.34 29.16
N ILE A 626 14.64 -1.86 28.00
CA ILE A 626 15.24 -0.71 27.32
C ILE A 626 14.19 0.40 27.28
N LEU A 627 14.56 1.60 27.69
CA LEU A 627 13.71 2.78 27.67
C LEU A 627 14.38 3.90 26.87
N ILE A 628 13.68 4.44 25.89
CA ILE A 628 14.12 5.55 25.06
C ILE A 628 13.26 6.77 25.42
N LEU A 629 13.91 7.84 25.85
CA LEU A 629 13.28 9.11 26.17
C LEU A 629 13.76 10.16 25.16
N ASP A 630 13.00 10.38 24.08
CA ASP A 630 13.33 11.37 23.05
C ASP A 630 12.66 12.71 23.41
N GLU A 631 13.45 13.65 23.92
CA GLU A 631 12.99 14.97 24.39
C GLU A 631 11.79 14.91 25.37
N ALA A 632 11.77 13.89 26.22
CA ALA A 632 10.63 13.58 27.08
C ALA A 632 10.28 14.66 28.13
N THR A 633 11.05 15.73 28.25
CA THR A 633 10.79 16.85 29.17
C THR A 633 10.59 18.20 28.45
N SER A 634 10.66 18.26 27.13
CA SER A 634 10.64 19.52 26.37
C SER A 634 9.34 20.31 26.50
N ALA A 635 8.20 19.64 26.62
CA ALA A 635 6.87 20.25 26.74
C ALA A 635 6.37 20.39 28.20
N LEU A 636 7.24 20.06 29.20
CA LEU A 636 6.87 20.14 30.59
C LEU A 636 7.13 21.54 31.18
N ASP A 637 6.22 21.97 32.04
CA ASP A 637 6.45 23.03 32.98
C ASP A 637 7.46 22.61 34.05
N TYR A 638 8.04 23.58 34.73
CA TYR A 638 9.12 23.35 35.71
C TYR A 638 8.70 22.42 36.85
N GLU A 639 7.46 22.49 37.31
CA GLU A 639 6.95 21.66 38.41
C GLU A 639 6.83 20.19 37.92
N SER A 640 6.24 19.94 36.79
CA SER A 640 6.10 18.62 36.18
C SER A 640 7.47 18.01 35.84
N GLU A 641 8.42 18.81 35.36
CA GLU A 641 9.79 18.38 35.10
C GLU A 641 10.45 17.90 36.41
N ASN A 642 10.31 18.69 37.49
CA ASN A 642 10.86 18.31 38.82
C ASN A 642 10.27 16.99 39.36
N ILE A 643 8.98 16.74 39.16
CA ILE A 643 8.34 15.49 39.58
C ILE A 643 8.98 14.31 38.84
N ILE A 644 9.14 14.40 37.54
CA ILE A 644 9.76 13.35 36.74
C ILE A 644 11.23 13.18 37.11
N MET A 645 11.98 14.27 37.29
CA MET A 645 13.39 14.20 37.70
C MET A 645 13.58 13.54 39.04
N LYS A 646 12.71 13.80 40.04
CA LYS A 646 12.71 13.11 41.32
C LYS A 646 12.44 11.61 41.17
N ASN A 647 11.56 11.23 40.24
CA ASN A 647 11.24 9.82 39.96
C ASN A 647 12.26 9.15 39.06
N MET A 648 13.17 9.90 38.40
CA MET A 648 14.08 9.38 37.39
C MET A 648 14.92 8.19 37.89
N SER A 649 15.41 8.24 39.14
CA SER A 649 16.15 7.13 39.75
C SER A 649 15.31 5.83 39.83
N ARG A 650 14.00 5.94 40.05
CA ARG A 650 13.06 4.81 40.10
C ARG A 650 12.71 4.34 38.68
N ILE A 651 12.54 5.28 37.74
CA ILE A 651 12.26 5.01 36.31
C ILE A 651 13.43 4.27 35.67
N CYS A 652 14.67 4.67 35.97
CA CYS A 652 15.88 4.07 35.41
C CYS A 652 16.28 2.74 36.05
N LYS A 653 15.74 2.41 37.23
CA LYS A 653 16.14 1.21 38.00
C LYS A 653 15.93 -0.07 37.20
N ASN A 654 16.98 -0.88 37.05
CA ASN A 654 17.01 -2.15 36.33
C ASN A 654 16.64 -2.03 34.83
N ARG A 655 16.89 -0.88 34.21
CA ARG A 655 16.64 -0.61 32.80
C ARG A 655 17.84 0.04 32.14
N THR A 656 18.09 -0.29 30.91
CA THR A 656 19.01 0.48 30.06
C THR A 656 18.22 1.67 29.50
N VAL A 657 18.66 2.89 29.80
CA VAL A 657 17.91 4.10 29.44
C VAL A 657 18.74 4.99 28.53
N ILE A 658 18.14 5.36 27.40
CA ILE A 658 18.73 6.30 26.44
C ILE A 658 17.90 7.59 26.49
N ILE A 659 18.53 8.69 26.90
CA ILE A 659 17.90 10.00 27.01
C ILE A 659 18.46 10.89 25.91
N ILE A 660 17.65 11.23 24.92
CA ILE A 660 17.99 12.30 23.98
C ILE A 660 17.47 13.60 24.58
N ALA A 661 18.39 14.51 24.84
CA ALA A 661 18.07 15.75 25.51
C ALA A 661 18.46 16.99 24.70
N HIS A 662 17.51 17.92 24.65
CA HIS A 662 17.77 19.30 24.27
C HIS A 662 18.15 20.15 25.50
N ARG A 663 17.62 19.81 26.69
CA ARG A 663 18.00 20.43 27.96
C ARG A 663 19.08 19.59 28.64
N LEU A 664 20.27 20.15 28.84
CA LEU A 664 21.40 19.43 29.40
C LEU A 664 21.22 19.10 30.92
N SER A 665 20.29 19.79 31.57
CA SER A 665 19.86 19.48 32.94
C SER A 665 19.35 18.04 33.09
N THR A 666 18.68 17.48 32.07
CA THR A 666 18.10 16.15 32.10
C THR A 666 19.12 15.02 32.02
N VAL A 667 20.28 15.27 31.39
CA VAL A 667 21.35 14.27 31.24
C VAL A 667 22.49 14.44 32.20
N LYS A 668 22.47 15.50 33.04
CA LYS A 668 23.53 15.77 34.03
C LYS A 668 23.79 14.60 34.98
N ASN A 669 22.74 13.86 35.32
CA ASN A 669 22.81 12.71 36.24
C ASN A 669 22.94 11.36 35.51
N ALA A 670 23.10 11.35 34.16
CA ALA A 670 23.35 10.13 33.42
C ALA A 670 24.72 9.52 33.78
N ASN A 671 24.83 8.19 33.73
CA ASN A 671 26.09 7.49 33.96
C ASN A 671 27.15 7.90 32.95
N ARG A 672 26.72 8.17 31.70
CA ARG A 672 27.58 8.48 30.59
C ARG A 672 26.86 9.40 29.63
N ILE A 673 27.58 10.32 29.03
CA ILE A 673 27.06 11.29 28.06
C ILE A 673 27.81 11.12 26.75
N ILE A 674 27.07 10.93 25.68
CA ILE A 674 27.56 10.80 24.30
C ILE A 674 27.24 12.10 23.58
N VAL A 675 28.25 12.74 23.04
CA VAL A 675 28.10 13.97 22.24
C VAL A 675 28.20 13.63 20.77
N MET A 676 27.13 13.92 20.03
CA MET A 676 27.07 13.70 18.59
C MET A 676 27.27 15.02 17.84
N ASP A 677 28.14 15.00 16.86
CA ASP A 677 28.33 16.12 15.93
C ASP A 677 28.52 15.60 14.49
N ASN A 678 27.78 16.19 13.54
CA ASN A 678 27.85 15.85 12.10
C ASN A 678 27.84 14.34 11.78
N GLY A 679 27.05 13.57 12.54
CA GLY A 679 26.89 12.13 12.32
C GLY A 679 27.99 11.25 12.91
N PHE A 680 28.85 11.80 13.75
CA PHE A 680 29.91 11.10 14.49
C PHE A 680 29.70 11.23 15.99
N ILE A 681 30.28 10.32 16.76
CA ILE A 681 30.45 10.48 18.21
C ILE A 681 31.74 11.31 18.41
N SER A 682 31.56 12.54 18.85
CA SER A 682 32.69 13.47 19.08
C SER A 682 33.29 13.35 20.47
N GLU A 683 32.45 13.12 21.48
CA GLU A 683 32.88 13.03 22.88
C GLU A 683 32.06 11.96 23.60
N ASP A 684 32.69 11.37 24.60
CA ASP A 684 32.12 10.30 25.40
C ASP A 684 32.74 10.39 26.83
N GLY A 685 31.89 10.46 27.85
CA GLY A 685 32.36 10.59 29.25
C GLY A 685 31.25 10.99 30.22
N THR A 686 31.60 11.18 31.45
CA THR A 686 30.69 11.70 32.49
C THR A 686 30.53 13.22 32.38
N HIS A 687 29.46 13.75 32.99
CA HIS A 687 29.23 15.20 33.05
C HIS A 687 30.44 15.98 33.59
N LYS A 688 31.10 15.48 34.64
CA LYS A 688 32.26 16.12 35.23
C LYS A 688 33.50 16.12 34.31
N GLU A 689 33.74 15.02 33.62
CA GLU A 689 34.86 14.87 32.72
C GLU A 689 34.69 15.80 31.51
N LEU A 690 33.49 15.81 30.91
CA LEU A 690 33.20 16.59 29.71
C LEU A 690 33.21 18.10 29.95
N ILE A 691 32.78 18.56 31.12
CA ILE A 691 32.86 20.00 31.51
C ILE A 691 34.30 20.43 31.73
N SER A 692 35.13 19.55 32.31
CA SER A 692 36.53 19.92 32.65
C SER A 692 37.47 19.90 31.42
N LYS A 693 37.01 19.30 30.32
CA LYS A 693 37.81 19.16 29.10
C LYS A 693 37.89 20.50 28.34
N LYS A 694 39.10 21.02 28.09
CA LYS A 694 39.30 22.19 27.20
C LYS A 694 38.79 21.90 25.80
N ASP A 695 38.08 22.86 25.18
CA ASP A 695 37.49 22.78 23.84
C ASP A 695 36.39 21.68 23.67
N SER A 696 35.74 21.28 24.79
CA SER A 696 34.62 20.34 24.74
C SER A 696 33.37 20.98 24.11
N LEU A 697 32.80 20.31 23.15
CA LEU A 697 31.49 20.69 22.56
C LEU A 697 30.40 20.62 23.65
N TYR A 698 30.46 19.63 24.53
CA TYR A 698 29.56 19.53 25.66
C TYR A 698 29.64 20.73 26.60
N ALA A 699 30.85 21.15 26.99
CA ALA A 699 31.05 22.32 27.83
C ALA A 699 30.53 23.60 27.19
N TYR A 700 30.78 23.75 25.90
CA TYR A 700 30.24 24.86 25.11
C TYR A 700 28.71 24.89 25.09
N LEU A 701 28.06 23.74 24.79
CA LEU A 701 26.60 23.63 24.77
C LEU A 701 26.01 23.87 26.16
N TYR A 702 26.70 23.42 27.25
CA TYR A 702 26.28 23.64 28.60
C TYR A 702 26.33 25.12 29.03
N GLN A 703 27.38 25.83 28.60
CA GLN A 703 27.49 27.28 28.86
C GLN A 703 26.43 28.10 28.15
N LEU A 704 25.97 27.63 26.98
CA LEU A 704 24.87 28.30 26.25
C LEU A 704 23.49 28.11 26.89
N GLN A 705 23.35 27.10 27.79
CA GLN A 705 22.07 26.79 28.46
C GLN A 705 22.06 27.14 29.97
N ALA A 706 23.23 27.43 30.55
CA ALA A 706 23.38 27.88 31.92
C ALA A 706 23.15 29.38 32.01
#